data_e6ffc7d6302994474976b4d37725a49d
#
_entry.id   e6ffc7d6302994474976b4d37725a49d
#
_cell.length_a   1.000
_cell.length_b   1.000
_cell.length_c   1.000
_cell.angle_alpha   90.00
_cell.angle_beta   90.00
_cell.angle_gamma   90.00
#
_symmetry.space_group_name_H-M   'P 1'
#
loop_
_entity.id
_entity.type
_entity.pdbx_description
1 polymer ?
#
loop_
_entity_poly.entity_id
_entity_poly.type
_entity_poly.pdbx_seq_one_letter_code
_entity_poly.pdbx_strand_id
1 'polypeptide(L)'
;MNRLKLCFITLLCVLPLFGSMAQSVKIEGSVRDSQTDELLPGVNVMVKGSSIGAMTNIDGAFSITVQKGSVLEFSFIGYEKQEYGVKGNAKIKVELNPVGIAMDEVIVVGASMKKSDLTGSVARVTDKTLQQIPTADLNTALQGKVAGVFIQNSAKPGEAASIKIRGNNSIQYGTSPIYVIDGLLVDQGFEMLNPNDIATIDVLKDASATAIYGARGANGVVVITTKKGQKGKARVTYDGWYGSQSFSKEMPLINGSQLHDLRVEAYINEFNNTTNLPPARREKYIKDNFLSTTVPPNTIFTEDEMEAYLSGKTYNWLDAVTQNAHQQNHAVSFSGAGDKGSYFMSFNYNQQEGLMKNVSYERYTGKINLDQMVKPWLKVGTNTTFVYQVGHPVADDNTFPVALRADPLLPISGEYWYMKYGTEESQSNNNPIRDLNVVRDANQARLMSSNFININPIKGLDIRSTFSIDYMSKEDYTYYSTETTQSYKASADGQAKHRKDKMLNWQWDNTVSYKTLIKEKHRISAVLGANMSYYSQNWNSLDVKGFGNDFFSYKAIAGASKKEDFGVNSDFWTYSMASVFLRAGYVYDSRYYVTFTGRYDGSSKFGTNNKWGFFPSVSASWNITGEEFMQSQNVINNLRLRVGYGLAGNQNIPNYGYQTLYDVRATLGTSALINWGRYGNPDLRWEKQKQINVGLDYGMFNDRLSFTLDLFHIDNEDLLMTISKSPSSGYLDQLANVGTLRNRGIEFSINATPIRTKDWNWNIGFNISADRNKIIKLDGQAQEIYKLGGMSNNEIQTEGNLFVGESLNTIYMYLFDRIIQESDMDYVNSLELGSRTAQPGDILPLDRDHNGIINDKDRTVVGVKDPKFYGGIHTTVSWKGLELTLVGNYSYGAKKTSFLYNSLVTSDGRSAAHKDILNRWTPENTNTLIPRAYHAFSGFGYGSTSLCLQDASFFRLSSATLAYTFPRKLINKIYLDNLRIYFTGSNLFTATKYKGFDPETGDWYPNTRMYVVGLNISF
;
A
#
# COMPACT_ATOMS: atom_id res chain seq x y z
N MET A 1 -72.73 -4.88 -63.05
CA MET A 1 -71.49 -4.86 -62.27
C MET A 1 -71.51 -5.64 -60.90
N ASN A 2 -72.58 -6.36 -60.66
CA ASN A 2 -72.76 -7.06 -59.37
C ASN A 2 -72.80 -8.58 -59.44
N ARG A 3 -72.45 -9.18 -60.56
CA ARG A 3 -72.34 -10.68 -60.67
C ARG A 3 -70.89 -11.20 -60.85
N LEU A 4 -69.88 -10.31 -61.05
CA LEU A 4 -68.49 -10.75 -61.08
C LEU A 4 -67.80 -10.72 -59.73
N LYS A 5 -68.36 -10.06 -58.69
CA LYS A 5 -67.73 -10.04 -57.33
C LYS A 5 -68.11 -11.28 -56.53
N LEU A 6 -69.17 -12.03 -56.94
CA LEU A 6 -69.58 -13.23 -56.18
C LEU A 6 -68.81 -14.50 -56.58
N CYS A 7 -68.29 -14.54 -57.85
CA CYS A 7 -67.46 -15.63 -58.37
C CYS A 7 -66.00 -15.56 -57.88
N PHE A 8 -65.49 -14.38 -57.44
CA PHE A 8 -64.11 -14.25 -56.86
C PHE A 8 -64.06 -14.62 -55.37
N ILE A 9 -65.16 -14.52 -54.62
CA ILE A 9 -65.25 -14.86 -53.21
C ILE A 9 -65.42 -16.37 -53.02
N THR A 10 -66.05 -17.07 -53.93
CA THR A 10 -66.22 -18.55 -53.91
C THR A 10 -65.00 -19.29 -54.43
N LEU A 11 -64.16 -18.68 -55.22
CA LEU A 11 -62.86 -19.29 -55.67
C LEU A 11 -61.75 -19.17 -54.65
N LEU A 12 -61.86 -18.27 -53.64
CA LEU A 12 -60.90 -18.11 -52.58
C LEU A 12 -61.14 -19.05 -51.38
N CYS A 13 -62.30 -19.76 -51.34
CA CYS A 13 -62.62 -20.66 -50.21
C CYS A 13 -62.34 -22.16 -50.51
N VAL A 14 -61.71 -22.50 -51.66
CA VAL A 14 -61.40 -23.90 -51.95
C VAL A 14 -59.93 -24.08 -52.36
N LEU A 15 -59.04 -23.39 -51.67
CA LEU A 15 -57.64 -23.80 -51.61
C LEU A 15 -57.46 -24.66 -50.37
N PRO A 16 -57.09 -25.97 -50.51
CA PRO A 16 -56.80 -26.77 -49.32
C PRO A 16 -55.62 -26.11 -48.63
N LEU A 17 -55.81 -25.74 -47.35
CA LEU A 17 -54.79 -25.46 -46.39
C LEU A 17 -53.91 -26.77 -46.27
N PHE A 18 -52.93 -26.87 -47.17
CA PHE A 18 -51.76 -27.70 -46.84
C PHE A 18 -51.01 -27.00 -45.68
N GLY A 19 -51.50 -27.22 -44.45
CA GLY A 19 -50.73 -27.01 -43.26
C GLY A 19 -49.50 -27.88 -43.37
N SER A 20 -48.36 -27.25 -43.68
CA SER A 20 -47.05 -27.86 -43.52
C SER A 20 -46.99 -28.28 -42.04
N MET A 21 -47.25 -29.55 -41.75
CA MET A 21 -46.96 -30.12 -40.40
C MET A 21 -45.45 -30.03 -40.28
N ALA A 22 -44.97 -28.94 -39.64
CA ALA A 22 -43.59 -28.80 -39.26
C ALA A 22 -43.25 -30.01 -38.34
N GLN A 23 -42.45 -30.90 -38.86
CA GLN A 23 -42.05 -32.13 -38.14
C GLN A 23 -41.32 -31.73 -36.85
N SER A 24 -42.00 -31.91 -35.74
CA SER A 24 -41.38 -31.71 -34.43
C SER A 24 -40.40 -32.84 -34.17
N VAL A 25 -39.19 -32.48 -33.75
CA VAL A 25 -38.08 -33.39 -33.46
C VAL A 25 -37.63 -33.21 -32.01
N LYS A 26 -37.31 -34.28 -31.38
CA LYS A 26 -36.80 -34.31 -29.99
C LYS A 26 -35.28 -34.36 -30.01
N ILE A 27 -34.64 -33.37 -29.38
CA ILE A 27 -33.21 -33.33 -29.17
C ILE A 27 -32.93 -33.56 -27.69
N GLU A 28 -32.12 -34.53 -27.44
CA GLU A 28 -31.61 -34.86 -26.10
C GLU A 28 -30.09 -34.71 -26.10
N GLY A 29 -29.51 -34.38 -24.97
CA GLY A 29 -28.05 -34.29 -24.92
C GLY A 29 -27.52 -33.91 -23.57
N SER A 30 -26.21 -33.72 -23.52
CA SER A 30 -25.51 -33.20 -22.36
C SER A 30 -24.60 -32.05 -22.74
N VAL A 31 -24.48 -31.09 -21.85
CA VAL A 31 -23.57 -29.95 -21.99
C VAL A 31 -22.43 -30.12 -21.01
N ARG A 32 -21.20 -29.90 -21.49
CA ARG A 32 -19.96 -30.03 -20.70
C ARG A 32 -19.08 -28.81 -20.90
N ASP A 33 -18.21 -28.60 -19.93
CA ASP A 33 -17.07 -27.69 -20.05
C ASP A 33 -16.03 -28.31 -21.01
N SER A 34 -15.60 -27.55 -22.01
CA SER A 34 -14.62 -28.01 -23.01
C SER A 34 -13.21 -28.25 -22.43
N GLN A 35 -12.90 -27.69 -21.26
CA GLN A 35 -11.56 -27.77 -20.62
C GLN A 35 -11.51 -28.81 -19.50
N THR A 36 -12.58 -28.87 -18.69
CA THR A 36 -12.61 -29.75 -17.49
C THR A 36 -13.36 -31.05 -17.73
N ASP A 37 -14.12 -31.20 -18.86
CA ASP A 37 -15.06 -32.27 -19.15
C ASP A 37 -16.15 -32.43 -18.07
N GLU A 38 -16.31 -31.43 -17.17
CA GLU A 38 -17.38 -31.43 -16.16
C GLU A 38 -18.73 -31.15 -16.83
N LEU A 39 -19.75 -31.84 -16.37
CA LEU A 39 -21.15 -31.63 -16.78
C LEU A 39 -21.61 -30.24 -16.28
N LEU A 40 -22.26 -29.44 -17.11
CA LEU A 40 -22.70 -28.08 -16.79
C LEU A 40 -24.22 -28.08 -16.50
N PRO A 41 -24.64 -28.05 -15.24
CA PRO A 41 -26.03 -27.87 -14.87
C PRO A 41 -26.44 -26.40 -15.01
N GLY A 42 -27.73 -26.17 -15.38
CA GLY A 42 -28.26 -24.81 -15.48
C GLY A 42 -27.92 -24.08 -16.78
N VAL A 43 -27.38 -24.74 -17.79
CA VAL A 43 -27.20 -24.17 -19.14
C VAL A 43 -28.57 -23.92 -19.77
N ASN A 44 -28.78 -22.69 -20.24
CA ASN A 44 -29.99 -22.31 -20.93
C ASN A 44 -29.90 -22.74 -22.40
N VAL A 45 -30.82 -23.62 -22.85
CA VAL A 45 -30.92 -24.14 -24.22
C VAL A 45 -32.16 -23.54 -24.85
N MET A 46 -32.04 -22.55 -25.69
CA MET A 46 -33.16 -21.83 -26.32
C MET A 46 -33.21 -22.01 -27.83
N VAL A 47 -34.39 -22.03 -28.38
CA VAL A 47 -34.57 -21.92 -29.83
C VAL A 47 -34.33 -20.45 -30.22
N LYS A 48 -33.32 -20.20 -31.05
CA LYS A 48 -32.95 -18.85 -31.50
C LYS A 48 -34.13 -18.06 -32.07
N GLY A 49 -34.42 -16.91 -31.44
CA GLY A 49 -35.52 -16.05 -31.87
C GLY A 49 -36.91 -16.47 -31.34
N SER A 50 -37.02 -17.41 -30.39
CA SER A 50 -38.28 -17.82 -29.78
C SER A 50 -38.18 -17.87 -28.24
N SER A 51 -39.30 -18.00 -27.57
CA SER A 51 -39.41 -18.22 -26.13
C SER A 51 -39.37 -19.74 -25.72
N ILE A 52 -39.16 -20.62 -26.69
CA ILE A 52 -39.10 -22.07 -26.44
C ILE A 52 -37.70 -22.44 -25.96
N GLY A 53 -37.56 -22.97 -24.76
CA GLY A 53 -36.27 -23.32 -24.17
C GLY A 53 -36.38 -24.45 -23.16
N ALA A 54 -35.24 -25.03 -22.84
CA ALA A 54 -35.02 -25.98 -21.74
C ALA A 54 -33.75 -25.60 -21.00
N MET A 55 -33.60 -26.07 -19.77
CA MET A 55 -32.40 -25.91 -18.98
C MET A 55 -31.75 -27.25 -18.69
N THR A 56 -30.42 -27.31 -18.70
CA THR A 56 -29.75 -28.58 -18.30
C THR A 56 -29.99 -28.88 -16.83
N ASN A 57 -30.29 -30.16 -16.55
CA ASN A 57 -30.42 -30.65 -15.17
C ASN A 57 -29.03 -30.74 -14.48
N ILE A 58 -28.98 -31.26 -13.26
CA ILE A 58 -27.77 -31.45 -12.47
C ILE A 58 -26.70 -32.33 -13.12
N ASP A 59 -27.09 -33.17 -14.05
CA ASP A 59 -26.20 -34.03 -14.87
C ASP A 59 -25.78 -33.34 -16.16
N GLY A 60 -26.03 -32.02 -16.30
CA GLY A 60 -25.79 -31.31 -17.55
C GLY A 60 -26.66 -31.78 -18.69
N ALA A 61 -27.67 -32.66 -18.47
CA ALA A 61 -28.50 -33.24 -19.50
C ALA A 61 -29.72 -32.35 -19.79
N PHE A 62 -30.12 -32.27 -21.07
CA PHE A 62 -31.33 -31.56 -21.49
C PHE A 62 -32.13 -32.37 -22.47
N SER A 63 -33.41 -32.05 -22.56
CA SER A 63 -34.33 -32.59 -23.55
C SER A 63 -35.27 -31.47 -24.00
N ILE A 64 -35.31 -31.22 -25.32
CA ILE A 64 -36.16 -30.19 -25.90
C ILE A 64 -36.81 -30.69 -27.19
N THR A 65 -38.09 -30.36 -27.39
CA THR A 65 -38.81 -30.69 -28.62
C THR A 65 -38.97 -29.40 -29.45
N VAL A 66 -38.45 -29.42 -30.64
CA VAL A 66 -38.37 -28.24 -31.52
C VAL A 66 -38.71 -28.60 -32.99
N GLN A 67 -38.96 -27.62 -33.83
CA GLN A 67 -39.16 -27.84 -35.23
C GLN A 67 -37.83 -28.18 -35.94
N LYS A 68 -37.90 -29.10 -36.89
CA LYS A 68 -36.78 -29.44 -37.77
C LYS A 68 -36.35 -28.20 -38.53
N GLY A 69 -35.05 -27.90 -38.53
CA GLY A 69 -34.46 -26.66 -39.08
C GLY A 69 -34.27 -25.53 -38.09
N SER A 70 -34.77 -25.66 -36.85
CA SER A 70 -34.50 -24.66 -35.79
C SER A 70 -33.00 -24.65 -35.42
N VAL A 71 -32.56 -23.54 -34.87
CA VAL A 71 -31.21 -23.39 -34.29
C VAL A 71 -31.36 -23.30 -32.80
N LEU A 72 -30.70 -24.22 -32.06
CA LEU A 72 -30.58 -24.13 -30.59
C LEU A 72 -29.41 -23.28 -30.22
N GLU A 73 -29.61 -22.30 -29.34
CA GLU A 73 -28.58 -21.48 -28.71
C GLU A 73 -28.36 -21.97 -27.28
N PHE A 74 -27.13 -22.38 -27.00
CA PHE A 74 -26.67 -22.78 -25.67
C PHE A 74 -25.97 -21.60 -25.02
N SER A 75 -26.46 -21.15 -23.85
CA SER A 75 -25.87 -20.04 -23.12
C SER A 75 -25.76 -20.35 -21.64
N PHE A 76 -24.58 -20.10 -21.07
CA PHE A 76 -24.31 -20.26 -19.67
C PHE A 76 -23.39 -19.14 -19.18
N ILE A 77 -23.56 -18.71 -17.95
CA ILE A 77 -22.75 -17.61 -17.38
C ILE A 77 -21.29 -18.05 -17.35
N GLY A 78 -20.42 -17.24 -17.97
CA GLY A 78 -18.99 -17.56 -18.04
C GLY A 78 -18.56 -18.41 -19.23
N TYR A 79 -19.47 -18.70 -20.18
CA TYR A 79 -19.20 -19.50 -21.36
C TYR A 79 -19.59 -18.77 -22.66
N GLU A 80 -18.87 -19.06 -23.73
CA GLU A 80 -19.24 -18.60 -25.07
C GLU A 80 -20.55 -19.24 -25.50
N LYS A 81 -21.45 -18.46 -26.09
CA LYS A 81 -22.68 -18.97 -26.66
C LYS A 81 -22.34 -19.87 -27.84
N GLN A 82 -22.95 -21.05 -27.90
CA GLN A 82 -22.79 -22.01 -28.98
C GLN A 82 -24.13 -22.27 -29.66
N GLU A 83 -24.13 -22.38 -31.00
CA GLU A 83 -25.31 -22.62 -31.78
C GLU A 83 -25.26 -24.03 -32.40
N TYR A 84 -26.39 -24.71 -32.38
CA TYR A 84 -26.55 -26.06 -33.01
C TYR A 84 -27.76 -26.08 -33.92
N GLY A 85 -27.56 -26.38 -35.23
CA GLY A 85 -28.65 -26.53 -36.22
C GLY A 85 -29.32 -27.91 -36.12
N VAL A 86 -30.63 -27.93 -35.89
CA VAL A 86 -31.44 -29.15 -35.73
C VAL A 86 -31.76 -29.77 -37.07
N LYS A 87 -31.15 -30.93 -37.33
CA LYS A 87 -31.39 -31.69 -38.58
C LYS A 87 -32.39 -32.82 -38.47
N GLY A 88 -32.70 -33.29 -37.25
CA GLY A 88 -33.60 -34.39 -36.96
C GLY A 88 -33.44 -34.82 -35.48
N ASN A 89 -34.13 -35.89 -35.07
CA ASN A 89 -33.96 -36.45 -33.73
C ASN A 89 -32.50 -36.83 -33.53
N ALA A 90 -31.89 -36.33 -32.44
CA ALA A 90 -30.48 -36.55 -32.15
C ALA A 90 -30.22 -36.54 -30.65
N LYS A 91 -29.22 -37.33 -30.23
CA LYS A 91 -28.61 -37.22 -28.91
C LYS A 91 -27.23 -36.57 -29.12
N ILE A 92 -27.09 -35.36 -28.61
CA ILE A 92 -25.92 -34.51 -28.85
C ILE A 92 -25.10 -34.29 -27.58
N LYS A 93 -23.81 -34.16 -27.75
CA LYS A 93 -22.90 -33.63 -26.72
C LYS A 93 -22.47 -32.25 -27.16
N VAL A 94 -22.67 -31.27 -26.29
CA VAL A 94 -22.26 -29.86 -26.53
C VAL A 94 -21.17 -29.52 -25.54
N GLU A 95 -20.06 -29.04 -26.04
CA GLU A 95 -18.92 -28.58 -25.22
C GLU A 95 -18.89 -27.05 -25.27
N LEU A 96 -19.20 -26.38 -24.17
CA LEU A 96 -19.11 -24.94 -24.08
C LEU A 96 -17.69 -24.51 -23.73
N ASN A 97 -17.17 -23.54 -24.48
CA ASN A 97 -15.89 -22.93 -24.17
C ASN A 97 -16.09 -21.87 -23.10
N PRO A 98 -15.37 -21.95 -21.97
CA PRO A 98 -15.38 -20.83 -21.00
C PRO A 98 -14.87 -19.57 -21.72
N VAL A 99 -15.64 -18.50 -21.62
CA VAL A 99 -15.21 -17.18 -22.07
C VAL A 99 -14.03 -16.82 -21.18
N GLY A 100 -12.82 -16.77 -21.69
CA GLY A 100 -11.51 -16.52 -21.09
C GLY A 100 -11.42 -15.80 -19.74
N ILE A 101 -12.28 -16.15 -18.79
CA ILE A 101 -12.22 -15.91 -17.36
C ILE A 101 -11.92 -17.29 -16.75
N ALA A 102 -10.76 -17.82 -17.06
CA ALA A 102 -10.15 -18.87 -16.25
C ALA A 102 -9.78 -18.26 -14.92
N MET A 103 -10.74 -17.97 -14.01
CA MET A 103 -10.38 -17.33 -12.76
C MET A 103 -11.42 -17.31 -11.68
N ASP A 104 -12.14 -18.40 -11.52
CA ASP A 104 -12.83 -18.63 -10.26
C ASP A 104 -12.00 -19.42 -9.24
N GLU A 105 -10.71 -19.64 -9.53
CA GLU A 105 -9.85 -20.44 -8.66
C GLU A 105 -8.85 -19.53 -7.93
N VAL A 106 -8.79 -19.65 -6.62
CA VAL A 106 -7.76 -19.07 -5.76
C VAL A 106 -6.74 -20.16 -5.45
N ILE A 107 -5.48 -19.93 -5.72
CA ILE A 107 -4.41 -20.85 -5.33
C ILE A 107 -4.06 -20.59 -3.86
N VAL A 108 -4.42 -21.56 -3.02
CA VAL A 108 -4.14 -21.48 -1.58
C VAL A 108 -3.17 -22.60 -1.23
N VAL A 109 -1.91 -22.25 -0.87
CA VAL A 109 -0.83 -23.21 -0.53
C VAL A 109 -0.79 -24.42 -1.50
N GLY A 110 -0.67 -24.11 -2.80
CA GLY A 110 -0.56 -25.15 -3.83
C GLY A 110 -1.85 -25.89 -4.20
N ALA A 111 -2.94 -25.70 -3.48
CA ALA A 111 -4.26 -26.25 -3.81
C ALA A 111 -5.13 -25.18 -4.49
N SER A 112 -5.67 -25.47 -5.66
CA SER A 112 -6.62 -24.60 -6.36
C SER A 112 -8.03 -24.77 -5.75
N MET A 113 -8.67 -23.66 -5.40
CA MET A 113 -10.02 -23.62 -4.83
C MET A 113 -10.91 -22.67 -5.62
N LYS A 114 -12.15 -23.08 -5.90
CA LYS A 114 -13.12 -22.16 -6.50
C LYS A 114 -13.44 -21.04 -5.51
N LYS A 115 -13.50 -19.80 -5.99
CA LYS A 115 -13.90 -18.64 -5.17
C LYS A 115 -15.27 -18.86 -4.52
N SER A 116 -16.19 -19.54 -5.22
CA SER A 116 -17.51 -19.92 -4.72
C SER A 116 -17.45 -20.82 -3.49
N ASP A 117 -16.39 -21.61 -3.32
CA ASP A 117 -16.23 -22.54 -2.21
C ASP A 117 -15.49 -21.92 -1.01
N LEU A 118 -15.02 -20.69 -1.15
CA LEU A 118 -14.43 -19.95 -0.05
C LEU A 118 -15.53 -19.37 0.84
N THR A 119 -15.46 -19.69 2.11
CA THR A 119 -16.41 -19.22 3.13
C THR A 119 -15.95 -17.97 3.85
N GLY A 120 -14.69 -17.56 3.64
CA GLY A 120 -14.07 -16.37 4.23
C GLY A 120 -14.21 -15.12 3.37
N SER A 121 -13.81 -13.96 3.95
CA SER A 121 -13.79 -12.66 3.28
C SER A 121 -12.56 -12.54 2.37
N VAL A 122 -12.78 -12.56 1.05
CA VAL A 122 -11.74 -12.48 0.03
C VAL A 122 -12.11 -11.41 -1.00
N ALA A 123 -11.23 -10.43 -1.19
CA ALA A 123 -11.39 -9.43 -2.23
C ALA A 123 -10.42 -9.71 -3.38
N ARG A 124 -10.94 -9.72 -4.61
CA ARG A 124 -10.15 -10.00 -5.83
C ARG A 124 -10.01 -8.76 -6.69
N VAL A 125 -8.79 -8.52 -7.13
CA VAL A 125 -8.45 -7.52 -8.16
C VAL A 125 -7.87 -8.25 -9.36
N THR A 126 -8.43 -8.00 -10.54
CA THR A 126 -8.00 -8.64 -11.80
C THR A 126 -7.02 -7.76 -12.57
N ASP A 127 -6.34 -8.34 -13.56
CA ASP A 127 -5.45 -7.65 -14.48
C ASP A 127 -6.08 -6.41 -15.12
N LYS A 128 -7.34 -6.50 -15.57
CA LYS A 128 -8.09 -5.36 -16.14
C LYS A 128 -8.21 -4.19 -15.18
N THR A 129 -8.43 -4.49 -13.89
CA THR A 129 -8.52 -3.46 -12.85
C THR A 129 -7.16 -2.86 -12.52
N LEU A 130 -6.10 -3.69 -12.52
CA LEU A 130 -4.73 -3.23 -12.28
C LEU A 130 -4.25 -2.27 -13.38
N GLN A 131 -4.55 -2.58 -14.64
CA GLN A 131 -4.16 -1.77 -15.80
C GLN A 131 -4.91 -0.44 -15.95
N GLN A 132 -5.88 -0.13 -15.07
CA GLN A 132 -6.57 1.17 -15.08
C GLN A 132 -5.67 2.34 -14.66
N ILE A 133 -4.61 2.07 -13.92
CA ILE A 133 -3.64 3.07 -13.48
C ILE A 133 -2.27 2.63 -14.01
N PRO A 134 -1.67 3.36 -14.96
CA PRO A 134 -0.31 3.08 -15.38
C PRO A 134 0.63 3.46 -14.24
N THR A 135 1.16 2.47 -13.57
CA THR A 135 2.10 2.60 -12.46
C THR A 135 3.08 1.44 -12.46
N ALA A 136 4.28 1.69 -11.99
CA ALA A 136 5.28 0.65 -11.77
C ALA A 136 5.16 -0.03 -10.40
N ASP A 137 4.39 0.57 -9.47
CA ASP A 137 4.14 0.04 -8.12
C ASP A 137 2.77 -0.62 -8.03
N LEU A 138 2.77 -1.88 -7.63
CA LEU A 138 1.57 -2.69 -7.47
C LEU A 138 0.67 -2.21 -6.33
N ASN A 139 1.23 -1.65 -5.27
CA ASN A 139 0.46 -1.09 -4.15
C ASN A 139 -0.41 0.08 -4.62
N THR A 140 0.19 1.00 -5.35
CA THR A 140 -0.51 2.14 -5.94
C THR A 140 -1.64 1.66 -6.86
N ALA A 141 -1.43 0.57 -7.63
CA ALA A 141 -2.47 -0.01 -8.47
C ALA A 141 -3.67 -0.56 -7.68
N LEU A 142 -3.49 -0.93 -6.40
CA LEU A 142 -4.55 -1.44 -5.50
C LEU A 142 -5.26 -0.34 -4.72
N GLN A 143 -4.71 0.86 -4.63
CA GLN A 143 -5.23 1.93 -3.79
C GLN A 143 -6.68 2.29 -4.13
N GLY A 144 -7.55 2.34 -3.12
CA GLY A 144 -8.96 2.66 -3.27
C GLY A 144 -9.83 1.61 -3.97
N LYS A 145 -9.27 0.42 -4.33
CA LYS A 145 -10.00 -0.63 -5.05
C LYS A 145 -10.50 -1.76 -4.15
N VAL A 146 -9.95 -1.90 -2.95
CA VAL A 146 -10.26 -3.00 -2.04
C VAL A 146 -10.70 -2.46 -0.69
N ALA A 147 -11.93 -2.79 -0.27
CA ALA A 147 -12.40 -2.46 1.07
C ALA A 147 -11.58 -3.19 2.15
N GLY A 148 -11.31 -2.51 3.27
CA GLY A 148 -10.49 -3.04 4.38
C GLY A 148 -9.00 -2.99 4.16
N VAL A 149 -8.54 -2.42 3.03
CA VAL A 149 -7.12 -2.25 2.71
C VAL A 149 -6.79 -0.77 2.69
N PHE A 150 -5.96 -0.34 3.61
CA PHE A 150 -5.42 1.01 3.66
C PHE A 150 -4.02 1.02 3.06
N ILE A 151 -3.83 1.82 2.01
CA ILE A 151 -2.54 1.95 1.31
C ILE A 151 -2.09 3.39 1.46
N GLN A 152 -0.87 3.57 1.93
CA GLN A 152 -0.20 4.86 2.01
C GLN A 152 0.95 4.87 1.01
N ASN A 153 0.83 5.70 -0.02
CA ASN A 153 1.83 5.81 -1.07
C ASN A 153 3.13 6.45 -0.58
N SER A 154 4.24 6.14 -1.25
CA SER A 154 5.47 6.90 -1.23
C SER A 154 5.64 7.66 -2.54
N ALA A 155 6.13 8.89 -2.48
CA ALA A 155 6.43 9.68 -3.67
C ALA A 155 7.90 9.53 -4.13
N LYS A 156 8.75 8.87 -3.34
CA LYS A 156 10.18 8.66 -3.67
C LYS A 156 10.33 7.56 -4.71
N PRO A 157 11.17 7.75 -5.74
CA PRO A 157 11.46 6.70 -6.72
C PRO A 157 11.97 5.41 -6.07
N GLY A 158 11.42 4.26 -6.49
CA GLY A 158 11.81 2.94 -5.99
C GLY A 158 11.37 2.59 -4.57
N GLU A 159 10.71 3.50 -3.84
CA GLU A 159 10.17 3.22 -2.51
C GLU A 159 8.75 2.65 -2.59
N ALA A 160 8.51 1.56 -1.87
CA ALA A 160 7.23 0.88 -1.85
C ALA A 160 6.20 1.61 -0.98
N ALA A 161 4.94 1.63 -1.43
CA ALA A 161 3.83 2.05 -0.59
C ALA A 161 3.59 1.06 0.57
N SER A 162 3.15 1.54 1.73
CA SER A 162 2.79 0.67 2.85
C SER A 162 1.34 0.19 2.74
N ILE A 163 1.11 -1.08 3.10
CA ILE A 163 -0.23 -1.69 3.13
C ILE A 163 -0.59 -2.11 4.55
N LYS A 164 -1.83 -1.82 4.96
CA LYS A 164 -2.44 -2.34 6.19
C LYS A 164 -3.79 -2.95 5.86
N ILE A 165 -4.11 -4.09 6.50
CA ILE A 165 -5.40 -4.78 6.35
C ILE A 165 -6.10 -4.78 7.70
N ARG A 166 -7.32 -4.17 7.79
CA ARG A 166 -8.14 -4.11 9.01
C ARG A 166 -7.44 -3.49 10.22
N GLY A 167 -6.63 -2.45 9.98
CA GLY A 167 -5.99 -1.66 11.03
C GLY A 167 -4.66 -2.23 11.55
N ASN A 168 -4.28 -1.83 12.77
CA ASN A 168 -3.02 -2.25 13.39
C ASN A 168 -3.27 -3.47 14.29
N ASN A 169 -2.52 -4.55 14.10
CA ASN A 169 -2.70 -5.81 14.82
C ASN A 169 -1.60 -6.09 15.85
N SER A 170 -0.52 -5.31 15.89
CA SER A 170 0.55 -5.39 16.88
C SER A 170 0.98 -4.00 17.31
N ILE A 171 1.54 -3.86 18.53
CA ILE A 171 2.00 -2.58 19.08
C ILE A 171 3.41 -2.24 18.58
N GLN A 172 4.35 -3.20 18.59
CA GLN A 172 5.76 -2.96 18.29
C GLN A 172 6.27 -3.70 17.05
N TYR A 173 5.64 -4.82 16.65
CA TYR A 173 6.19 -5.77 15.69
C TYR A 173 5.37 -5.92 14.43
N GLY A 174 5.33 -4.86 13.62
CA GLY A 174 4.88 -4.87 12.24
C GLY A 174 3.39 -5.20 12.01
N THR A 175 2.78 -4.47 11.10
CA THR A 175 1.37 -4.62 10.72
C THR A 175 1.20 -4.95 9.23
N SER A 176 2.31 -5.13 8.51
CA SER A 176 2.28 -5.46 7.09
C SER A 176 1.75 -6.86 6.84
N PRO A 177 0.91 -7.08 5.82
CA PRO A 177 0.48 -8.41 5.42
C PRO A 177 1.65 -9.22 4.86
N ILE A 178 1.49 -10.53 4.81
CA ILE A 178 2.39 -11.39 4.03
C ILE A 178 1.93 -11.47 2.58
N TYR A 179 2.88 -11.67 1.69
CA TYR A 179 2.63 -11.84 0.27
C TYR A 179 2.90 -13.28 -0.16
N VAL A 180 2.03 -13.81 -1.02
CA VAL A 180 2.18 -15.15 -1.60
C VAL A 180 2.22 -15.02 -3.11
N ILE A 181 3.40 -15.17 -3.69
CA ILE A 181 3.63 -15.02 -5.12
C ILE A 181 3.77 -16.40 -5.75
N ASP A 182 2.75 -16.83 -6.51
CA ASP A 182 2.68 -18.17 -7.13
C ASP A 182 3.00 -19.32 -6.14
N GLY A 183 2.64 -19.14 -4.85
CA GLY A 183 2.84 -20.11 -3.78
C GLY A 183 4.05 -19.85 -2.87
N LEU A 184 4.99 -19.01 -3.27
CA LEU A 184 6.13 -18.60 -2.44
C LEU A 184 5.72 -17.50 -1.45
N LEU A 185 5.93 -17.72 -0.14
CA LEU A 185 5.70 -16.70 0.88
C LEU A 185 6.89 -15.75 0.98
N VAL A 186 6.62 -14.46 0.87
CA VAL A 186 7.60 -13.39 1.01
C VAL A 186 7.08 -12.31 1.95
N ASP A 187 7.95 -11.73 2.76
CA ASP A 187 7.59 -10.65 3.69
C ASP A 187 7.64 -9.28 3.00
N GLN A 188 8.48 -9.13 1.97
CA GLN A 188 8.70 -7.90 1.20
C GLN A 188 9.03 -8.22 -0.25
N GLY A 189 8.93 -7.22 -1.14
CA GLY A 189 9.44 -7.31 -2.50
C GLY A 189 8.40 -7.67 -3.55
N PHE A 190 7.11 -7.71 -3.20
CA PHE A 190 6.08 -7.88 -4.21
C PHE A 190 5.92 -6.62 -5.09
N GLU A 191 6.30 -5.46 -4.58
CA GLU A 191 6.38 -4.19 -5.30
C GLU A 191 7.37 -4.22 -6.48
N MET A 192 8.30 -5.17 -6.44
CA MET A 192 9.26 -5.40 -7.52
C MET A 192 8.67 -6.13 -8.74
N LEU A 193 7.46 -6.68 -8.60
CA LEU A 193 6.78 -7.36 -9.70
C LEU A 193 6.27 -6.35 -10.75
N ASN A 194 6.30 -6.77 -12.01
CA ASN A 194 5.67 -6.00 -13.08
C ASN A 194 4.14 -6.18 -13.02
N PRO A 195 3.33 -5.11 -12.88
CA PRO A 195 1.87 -5.20 -12.89
C PRO A 195 1.30 -5.91 -14.12
N ASN A 196 1.98 -5.83 -15.28
CA ASN A 196 1.57 -6.48 -16.51
C ASN A 196 1.70 -8.01 -16.49
N ASP A 197 2.50 -8.57 -15.56
CA ASP A 197 2.65 -10.02 -15.40
C ASP A 197 1.60 -10.63 -14.46
N ILE A 198 0.81 -9.80 -13.78
CA ILE A 198 -0.16 -10.26 -12.79
C ILE A 198 -1.48 -10.61 -13.48
N ALA A 199 -2.02 -11.75 -13.08
CA ALA A 199 -3.35 -12.19 -13.49
C ALA A 199 -4.41 -11.78 -12.47
N THR A 200 -4.16 -12.07 -11.16
CA THR A 200 -5.03 -11.66 -10.06
C THR A 200 -4.24 -11.35 -8.81
N ILE A 201 -4.83 -10.47 -8.00
CA ILE A 201 -4.46 -10.27 -6.60
C ILE A 201 -5.68 -10.57 -5.75
N ASP A 202 -5.56 -11.54 -4.87
CA ASP A 202 -6.59 -11.93 -3.91
C ASP A 202 -6.14 -11.50 -2.51
N VAL A 203 -6.93 -10.65 -1.86
CA VAL A 203 -6.66 -10.18 -0.50
C VAL A 203 -7.52 -10.96 0.49
N LEU A 204 -6.89 -11.81 1.29
CA LEU A 204 -7.50 -12.61 2.34
C LEU A 204 -7.49 -11.80 3.63
N LYS A 205 -8.67 -11.48 4.18
CA LYS A 205 -8.81 -10.50 5.25
C LYS A 205 -9.24 -11.10 6.59
N ASP A 206 -9.82 -12.30 6.60
CA ASP A 206 -10.29 -12.93 7.81
C ASP A 206 -9.52 -14.20 8.18
N ALA A 207 -9.59 -14.58 9.45
CA ALA A 207 -8.86 -15.71 9.98
C ALA A 207 -9.23 -17.04 9.30
N SER A 208 -10.45 -17.20 8.73
CA SER A 208 -10.84 -18.43 8.05
C SER A 208 -10.19 -18.55 6.67
N ALA A 209 -10.01 -17.43 5.97
CA ALA A 209 -9.31 -17.37 4.71
C ALA A 209 -7.78 -17.47 4.90
N THR A 210 -7.23 -16.86 5.96
CA THR A 210 -5.78 -16.84 6.23
C THR A 210 -5.27 -18.03 7.04
N ALA A 211 -6.15 -18.84 7.66
CA ALA A 211 -5.78 -19.95 8.55
C ALA A 211 -4.80 -20.96 7.95
N ILE A 212 -4.85 -21.18 6.64
CA ILE A 212 -3.93 -22.09 5.97
C ILE A 212 -2.48 -21.56 5.93
N TYR A 213 -2.31 -20.24 6.08
CA TYR A 213 -1.01 -19.57 6.23
C TYR A 213 -0.57 -19.43 7.71
N GLY A 214 -1.46 -19.80 8.64
CA GLY A 214 -1.21 -19.96 10.08
C GLY A 214 -0.66 -18.72 10.75
N ALA A 215 0.42 -18.93 11.48
CA ALA A 215 1.10 -17.93 12.29
C ALA A 215 1.68 -16.71 11.50
N ARG A 216 1.67 -16.73 10.21
CA ARG A 216 2.08 -15.60 9.37
C ARG A 216 0.90 -14.81 8.81
N GLY A 217 -0.34 -15.32 8.98
CA GLY A 217 -1.56 -14.75 8.39
C GLY A 217 -2.28 -13.70 9.23
N ALA A 218 -1.82 -13.36 10.44
CA ALA A 218 -2.51 -12.45 11.37
C ALA A 218 -2.77 -11.05 10.79
N ASN A 219 -1.83 -10.51 10.02
CA ASN A 219 -1.96 -9.19 9.39
C ASN A 219 -2.67 -9.23 8.04
N GLY A 220 -3.30 -10.38 7.66
CA GLY A 220 -3.84 -10.62 6.35
C GLY A 220 -2.83 -11.20 5.37
N VAL A 221 -3.32 -11.69 4.24
CA VAL A 221 -2.51 -12.32 3.19
C VAL A 221 -2.89 -11.75 1.83
N VAL A 222 -1.90 -11.34 1.06
CA VAL A 222 -2.05 -10.89 -0.32
C VAL A 222 -1.52 -11.97 -1.25
N VAL A 223 -2.43 -12.69 -1.92
CA VAL A 223 -2.09 -13.77 -2.85
C VAL A 223 -2.01 -13.21 -4.26
N ILE A 224 -0.85 -13.32 -4.87
CA ILE A 224 -0.55 -12.83 -6.21
C ILE A 224 -0.40 -14.02 -7.13
N THR A 225 -1.27 -14.11 -8.12
CA THR A 225 -1.18 -15.11 -9.18
C THR A 225 -0.74 -14.43 -10.46
N THR A 226 0.34 -14.93 -11.05
CA THR A 226 0.87 -14.37 -12.28
C THR A 226 0.27 -15.03 -13.51
N LYS A 227 0.38 -14.37 -14.65
CA LYS A 227 -0.16 -14.83 -15.94
C LYS A 227 0.48 -16.16 -16.36
N LYS A 228 -0.34 -17.01 -16.98
CA LYS A 228 0.06 -18.28 -17.60
C LYS A 228 -0.31 -18.26 -19.08
N GLY A 229 0.28 -19.17 -19.85
CA GLY A 229 -0.12 -19.37 -21.23
C GLY A 229 -1.58 -19.82 -21.34
N GLN A 230 -2.32 -19.27 -22.28
CA GLN A 230 -3.70 -19.63 -22.58
C GLN A 230 -3.76 -20.47 -23.87
N LYS A 231 -4.70 -21.44 -23.94
CA LYS A 231 -4.95 -22.24 -25.15
C LYS A 231 -5.26 -21.34 -26.33
N GLY A 232 -4.64 -21.60 -27.47
CA GLY A 232 -4.81 -20.85 -28.70
C GLY A 232 -3.48 -20.61 -29.40
N LYS A 233 -3.47 -19.60 -30.29
CA LYS A 233 -2.24 -19.16 -30.96
C LYS A 233 -1.26 -18.58 -29.95
N ALA A 234 0.03 -18.77 -30.18
CA ALA A 234 1.06 -18.05 -29.44
C ALA A 234 0.84 -16.54 -29.61
N ARG A 235 0.94 -15.80 -28.53
CA ARG A 235 0.71 -14.35 -28.50
C ARG A 235 1.98 -13.63 -28.03
N VAL A 236 2.33 -12.57 -28.72
CA VAL A 236 3.33 -11.60 -28.31
C VAL A 236 2.60 -10.31 -27.93
N THR A 237 2.90 -9.76 -26.76
CA THR A 237 2.30 -8.49 -26.29
C THR A 237 3.40 -7.52 -25.91
N TYR A 238 3.28 -6.29 -26.37
CA TYR A 238 4.07 -5.15 -25.94
C TYR A 238 3.17 -4.16 -25.22
N ASP A 239 3.60 -3.71 -24.05
CA ASP A 239 2.98 -2.64 -23.28
C ASP A 239 4.05 -1.61 -22.91
N GLY A 240 3.89 -0.39 -23.38
CA GLY A 240 4.85 0.67 -23.14
C GLY A 240 4.16 1.99 -22.81
N TRP A 241 4.75 2.76 -21.91
CA TRP A 241 4.31 4.11 -21.60
C TRP A 241 5.47 5.02 -21.20
N TYR A 242 5.26 6.30 -21.43
CA TYR A 242 6.14 7.39 -21.04
C TYR A 242 5.33 8.46 -20.31
N GLY A 243 5.85 8.99 -19.21
CA GLY A 243 5.21 10.01 -18.40
C GLY A 243 6.15 11.11 -17.98
N SER A 244 5.62 12.34 -17.88
CA SER A 244 6.30 13.49 -17.28
C SER A 244 5.61 13.86 -15.98
N GLN A 245 6.37 14.16 -14.94
CA GLN A 245 5.87 14.49 -13.62
C GLN A 245 6.43 15.82 -13.10
N SER A 246 5.57 16.47 -12.32
CA SER A 246 5.88 17.75 -11.65
C SER A 246 5.28 17.75 -10.25
N PHE A 247 5.51 18.80 -9.48
CA PHE A 247 4.86 18.97 -8.17
C PHE A 247 3.33 18.93 -8.28
N SER A 248 2.68 18.18 -7.37
CA SER A 248 1.22 18.18 -7.26
C SER A 248 0.69 19.45 -6.58
N LYS A 249 1.47 20.04 -5.67
CA LYS A 249 1.15 21.25 -4.89
C LYS A 249 2.41 22.04 -4.62
N GLU A 250 2.33 23.34 -4.80
CA GLU A 250 3.38 24.31 -4.42
C GLU A 250 3.04 24.92 -3.06
N MET A 251 4.07 25.23 -2.26
CA MET A 251 3.91 25.95 -1.01
C MET A 251 3.87 27.46 -1.27
N PRO A 252 2.82 28.17 -0.78
CA PRO A 252 2.75 29.62 -0.93
C PRO A 252 3.68 30.32 0.06
N LEU A 253 4.90 30.65 -0.38
CA LEU A 253 5.91 31.36 0.42
C LEU A 253 5.81 32.86 0.25
N ILE A 254 6.32 33.61 1.25
CA ILE A 254 6.54 35.06 1.16
C ILE A 254 7.76 35.36 0.27
N ASN A 255 7.78 36.55 -0.29
CA ASN A 255 8.91 37.03 -1.09
C ASN A 255 10.02 37.68 -0.22
N GLY A 256 11.15 38.06 -0.85
CA GLY A 256 12.29 38.60 -0.13
C GLY A 256 11.98 39.88 0.64
N SER A 257 11.17 40.82 0.10
CA SER A 257 10.78 42.04 0.80
C SER A 257 9.94 41.75 2.04
N GLN A 258 8.97 40.82 1.94
CA GLN A 258 8.15 40.43 3.07
C GLN A 258 8.95 39.70 4.15
N LEU A 259 9.98 38.93 3.73
CA LEU A 259 10.89 38.29 4.67
C LEU A 259 11.75 39.31 5.40
N HIS A 260 12.27 40.35 4.71
CA HIS A 260 13.02 41.45 5.32
C HIS A 260 12.20 42.08 6.44
N ASP A 261 10.96 42.46 6.15
CA ASP A 261 10.10 43.13 7.13
C ASP A 261 9.81 42.21 8.33
N LEU A 262 9.57 40.92 8.09
CA LEU A 262 9.36 39.90 9.13
C LEU A 262 10.58 39.77 10.05
N ARG A 263 11.80 39.71 9.49
CA ARG A 263 13.04 39.59 10.25
C ARG A 263 13.30 40.84 11.08
N VAL A 264 13.13 42.05 10.49
CA VAL A 264 13.25 43.30 11.22
C VAL A 264 12.32 43.34 12.42
N GLU A 265 11.05 42.96 12.24
CA GLU A 265 10.07 42.89 13.33
C GLU A 265 10.47 41.89 14.41
N ALA A 266 10.93 40.70 14.03
CA ALA A 266 11.32 39.64 14.98
C ALA A 266 12.50 40.13 15.87
N TYR A 267 13.49 40.77 15.29
CA TYR A 267 14.62 41.31 16.03
C TYR A 267 14.23 42.52 16.90
N ILE A 268 13.34 43.40 16.43
CA ILE A 268 12.80 44.51 17.23
C ILE A 268 12.03 43.98 18.43
N ASN A 269 11.18 42.97 18.24
CA ASN A 269 10.41 42.34 19.30
C ASN A 269 11.33 41.77 20.39
N GLU A 270 12.38 41.02 20.00
CA GLU A 270 13.34 40.50 20.98
C GLU A 270 14.13 41.61 21.66
N PHE A 271 14.67 42.58 20.90
CA PHE A 271 15.45 43.67 21.44
C PHE A 271 14.67 44.50 22.44
N ASN A 272 13.37 44.78 22.17
CA ASN A 272 12.51 45.51 23.07
C ASN A 272 12.29 44.75 24.39
N ASN A 273 12.32 43.39 24.35
CA ASN A 273 12.11 42.54 25.53
C ASN A 273 13.38 42.32 26.35
N THR A 274 14.54 42.37 25.74
CA THR A 274 15.83 42.02 26.38
C THR A 274 16.66 43.24 26.78
N THR A 275 16.41 44.42 26.20
CA THR A 275 17.21 45.62 26.43
C THR A 275 16.74 46.44 27.62
N ASN A 276 17.67 46.94 28.40
CA ASN A 276 17.45 47.92 29.47
C ASN A 276 17.70 49.38 29.01
N LEU A 277 17.83 49.62 27.71
CA LEU A 277 18.06 50.95 27.20
C LEU A 277 16.85 51.88 27.34
N PRO A 278 17.03 53.16 27.69
CA PRO A 278 15.96 54.17 27.64
C PRO A 278 15.33 54.29 26.24
N PRO A 279 14.01 54.63 26.15
CA PRO A 279 13.30 54.64 24.85
C PRO A 279 14.03 55.35 23.70
N ALA A 280 14.51 56.56 23.92
CA ALA A 280 15.22 57.35 22.90
C ALA A 280 16.54 56.70 22.41
N ARG A 281 17.26 55.98 23.28
CA ARG A 281 18.45 55.24 22.90
C ARG A 281 18.06 53.94 22.18
N ARG A 282 16.98 53.32 22.54
CA ARG A 282 16.40 52.10 21.92
C ARG A 282 16.00 52.42 20.46
N GLU A 283 15.23 53.48 20.25
CA GLU A 283 14.83 53.89 18.89
C GLU A 283 16.03 54.22 18.00
N LYS A 284 17.03 54.90 18.58
CA LYS A 284 18.26 55.19 17.82
C LYS A 284 19.00 53.90 17.43
N TYR A 285 19.11 52.94 18.38
CA TYR A 285 19.77 51.64 18.12
C TYR A 285 19.06 50.85 17.02
N ILE A 286 17.72 50.76 17.08
CA ILE A 286 16.89 50.08 16.06
C ILE A 286 17.11 50.73 14.70
N LYS A 287 17.07 52.06 14.62
CA LYS A 287 17.28 52.82 13.38
C LYS A 287 18.65 52.55 12.77
N ASP A 288 19.69 52.62 13.59
CA ASP A 288 21.08 52.52 13.12
C ASP A 288 21.48 51.07 12.78
N ASN A 289 20.95 50.04 13.49
CA ASN A 289 21.45 48.68 13.38
C ASN A 289 20.45 47.72 12.71
N PHE A 290 19.15 47.95 12.80
CA PHE A 290 18.14 47.03 12.22
C PHE A 290 17.49 47.60 10.96
N LEU A 291 17.27 48.93 10.91
CA LEU A 291 16.64 49.59 9.77
C LEU A 291 17.63 50.21 8.78
N SER A 292 18.94 50.14 9.05
CA SER A 292 19.96 50.61 8.11
C SER A 292 19.95 49.78 6.84
N THR A 293 20.01 50.42 5.69
CA THR A 293 20.15 49.81 4.37
C THR A 293 21.59 49.54 3.98
N THR A 294 22.56 49.87 4.83
CA THR A 294 23.99 49.60 4.63
C THR A 294 24.51 48.59 5.64
N VAL A 295 25.44 47.77 5.23
CA VAL A 295 26.08 46.74 6.05
C VAL A 295 27.58 46.94 6.05
N PRO A 296 28.26 47.16 7.21
CA PRO A 296 27.67 47.69 8.43
C PRO A 296 27.16 49.14 8.28
N PRO A 297 26.31 49.67 9.12
CA PRO A 297 26.00 49.23 10.51
C PRO A 297 24.86 48.22 10.68
N ASN A 298 24.09 47.80 9.63
CA ASN A 298 23.08 46.78 9.80
C ASN A 298 23.69 45.47 10.36
N THR A 299 23.11 44.94 11.42
CA THR A 299 23.61 43.74 12.14
C THR A 299 22.81 42.46 11.90
N ILE A 300 21.67 42.55 11.18
CA ILE A 300 20.76 41.43 10.99
C ILE A 300 20.75 40.92 9.55
N PHE A 301 21.34 41.61 8.60
CA PHE A 301 21.48 41.20 7.20
C PHE A 301 22.95 41.19 6.78
N THR A 302 23.27 40.33 5.83
CA THR A 302 24.51 40.31 5.09
C THR A 302 24.46 41.35 3.96
N GLU A 303 25.60 41.68 3.37
CA GLU A 303 25.68 42.56 2.20
C GLU A 303 24.86 41.99 1.02
N ASP A 304 25.01 40.70 0.75
CA ASP A 304 24.29 40.01 -0.33
C ASP A 304 22.78 40.04 -0.14
N GLU A 305 22.30 39.83 1.09
CA GLU A 305 20.86 39.87 1.42
C GLU A 305 20.29 41.27 1.27
N MET A 306 21.05 42.28 1.70
CA MET A 306 20.66 43.67 1.55
C MET A 306 20.67 44.12 0.08
N GLU A 307 21.64 43.68 -0.73
CA GLU A 307 21.63 43.91 -2.17
C GLU A 307 20.41 43.24 -2.84
N ALA A 308 20.08 41.98 -2.47
CA ALA A 308 18.89 41.29 -2.97
C ALA A 308 17.61 42.03 -2.62
N TYR A 309 17.48 42.52 -1.36
CA TYR A 309 16.33 43.30 -0.90
C TYR A 309 16.20 44.61 -1.70
N LEU A 310 17.27 45.43 -1.79
CA LEU A 310 17.24 46.72 -2.47
C LEU A 310 17.00 46.59 -3.99
N SER A 311 17.47 45.50 -4.59
CA SER A 311 17.24 45.23 -6.02
C SER A 311 15.90 44.51 -6.29
N GLY A 312 15.13 44.14 -5.26
CA GLY A 312 13.88 43.41 -5.38
C GLY A 312 14.04 41.95 -5.84
N LYS A 313 15.22 41.40 -5.74
CA LYS A 313 15.49 39.98 -6.07
C LYS A 313 14.94 39.05 -5.01
N THR A 314 14.45 37.88 -5.45
CA THR A 314 14.00 36.77 -4.58
C THR A 314 14.54 35.48 -5.17
N TYR A 315 15.29 34.72 -4.40
CA TYR A 315 15.93 33.47 -4.84
C TYR A 315 15.06 32.27 -4.44
N ASN A 316 14.91 31.32 -5.36
CA ASN A 316 14.21 30.08 -5.12
C ASN A 316 15.21 28.92 -5.04
N TRP A 317 15.64 28.59 -3.83
CA TRP A 317 16.58 27.50 -3.57
C TRP A 317 16.01 26.12 -3.95
N LEU A 318 14.68 25.98 -3.90
CA LEU A 318 14.03 24.73 -4.29
C LEU A 318 14.25 24.40 -5.77
N ASP A 319 14.17 25.39 -6.66
CA ASP A 319 14.42 25.19 -8.10
C ASP A 319 15.87 24.78 -8.39
N ALA A 320 16.81 25.18 -7.53
CA ALA A 320 18.21 24.80 -7.69
C ALA A 320 18.45 23.30 -7.49
N VAL A 321 17.66 22.64 -6.64
CA VAL A 321 17.81 21.21 -6.30
C VAL A 321 16.75 20.32 -6.92
N THR A 322 15.75 20.88 -7.60
CA THR A 322 14.66 20.11 -8.20
C THR A 322 14.65 20.17 -9.72
N GLN A 323 13.88 19.30 -10.34
CA GLN A 323 13.69 19.17 -11.79
C GLN A 323 12.31 18.64 -12.13
N ASN A 324 11.86 18.84 -13.38
CA ASN A 324 10.80 18.03 -13.94
C ASN A 324 11.33 16.62 -14.18
N ALA A 325 10.61 15.63 -13.73
CA ALA A 325 11.05 14.24 -13.78
C ALA A 325 10.28 13.43 -14.81
N HIS A 326 10.88 12.34 -15.27
CA HIS A 326 10.31 11.46 -16.27
C HIS A 326 10.22 10.04 -15.74
N GLN A 327 9.23 9.31 -16.25
CA GLN A 327 9.10 7.88 -15.99
C GLN A 327 8.77 7.15 -17.29
N GLN A 328 9.29 5.93 -17.43
CA GLN A 328 8.97 5.08 -18.56
C GLN A 328 8.90 3.61 -18.16
N ASN A 329 8.10 2.86 -18.88
CA ASN A 329 7.96 1.42 -18.68
C ASN A 329 7.78 0.72 -20.04
N HIS A 330 8.50 -0.35 -20.24
CA HIS A 330 8.44 -1.16 -21.46
C HIS A 330 8.38 -2.64 -21.07
N ALA A 331 7.31 -3.32 -21.43
CA ALA A 331 7.10 -4.73 -21.15
C ALA A 331 6.82 -5.50 -22.46
N VAL A 332 7.53 -6.58 -22.67
CA VAL A 332 7.28 -7.54 -23.76
C VAL A 332 6.95 -8.88 -23.13
N SER A 333 5.89 -9.54 -23.58
CA SER A 333 5.54 -10.88 -23.13
C SER A 333 5.22 -11.83 -24.28
N PHE A 334 5.55 -13.11 -24.06
CA PHE A 334 5.32 -14.24 -24.96
C PHE A 334 4.50 -15.28 -24.20
N SER A 335 3.39 -15.72 -24.75
CA SER A 335 2.53 -16.69 -24.08
C SER A 335 1.88 -17.65 -25.05
N GLY A 336 1.67 -18.89 -24.62
CA GLY A 336 0.96 -19.89 -25.38
C GLY A 336 0.71 -21.15 -24.57
N ALA A 337 -0.27 -21.93 -24.96
CA ALA A 337 -0.53 -23.23 -24.38
C ALA A 337 -1.05 -24.22 -25.43
N GLY A 338 -0.56 -25.46 -25.34
CA GLY A 338 -1.07 -26.63 -26.04
C GLY A 338 -1.73 -27.60 -25.06
N ASP A 339 -2.06 -28.80 -25.53
CA ASP A 339 -2.70 -29.81 -24.69
C ASP A 339 -1.78 -30.37 -23.61
N LYS A 340 -0.47 -30.29 -23.78
CA LYS A 340 0.50 -30.88 -22.86
C LYS A 340 1.28 -29.89 -22.03
N GLY A 341 1.16 -28.60 -22.30
CA GLY A 341 1.92 -27.61 -21.55
C GLY A 341 1.53 -26.17 -21.89
N SER A 342 1.92 -25.25 -21.00
CA SER A 342 1.75 -23.82 -21.18
C SER A 342 3.02 -23.08 -20.82
N TYR A 343 3.25 -21.95 -21.47
CA TYR A 343 4.36 -21.07 -21.18
C TYR A 343 3.91 -19.61 -21.15
N PHE A 344 4.51 -18.85 -20.27
CA PHE A 344 4.46 -17.40 -20.24
C PHE A 344 5.85 -16.89 -19.90
N MET A 345 6.38 -16.00 -20.72
CA MET A 345 7.67 -15.36 -20.51
C MET A 345 7.49 -13.87 -20.69
N SER A 346 8.13 -13.06 -19.85
CA SER A 346 8.13 -11.61 -20.00
C SER A 346 9.47 -11.00 -19.65
N PHE A 347 9.73 -9.84 -20.24
CA PHE A 347 10.80 -8.94 -19.89
C PHE A 347 10.22 -7.54 -19.71
N ASN A 348 10.62 -6.85 -18.64
CA ASN A 348 10.17 -5.49 -18.34
C ASN A 348 11.37 -4.61 -17.96
N TYR A 349 11.40 -3.42 -18.51
CA TYR A 349 12.25 -2.30 -18.12
C TYR A 349 11.37 -1.19 -17.57
N ASN A 350 11.70 -0.67 -16.39
CA ASN A 350 11.06 0.47 -15.78
C ASN A 350 12.11 1.45 -15.29
N GLN A 351 11.96 2.73 -15.59
CA GLN A 351 12.79 3.83 -15.12
C GLN A 351 11.91 4.89 -14.47
N GLN A 352 12.38 5.45 -13.35
CA GLN A 352 11.76 6.54 -12.62
C GLN A 352 12.82 7.56 -12.25
N GLU A 353 12.65 8.80 -12.68
CA GLU A 353 13.42 9.93 -12.18
C GLU A 353 12.70 10.59 -11.01
N GLY A 354 13.45 11.15 -10.07
CA GLY A 354 12.92 11.92 -8.96
C GLY A 354 12.77 13.40 -9.27
N LEU A 355 11.86 14.08 -8.55
CA LEU A 355 11.78 15.55 -8.58
C LEU A 355 13.05 16.21 -8.08
N MET A 356 13.80 15.56 -7.19
CA MET A 356 15.13 16.03 -6.80
C MET A 356 16.16 15.59 -7.84
N LYS A 357 17.11 16.49 -8.16
CA LYS A 357 18.21 16.19 -9.06
C LYS A 357 19.05 15.01 -8.54
N ASN A 358 19.66 14.27 -9.44
CA ASN A 358 20.50 13.08 -9.15
C ASN A 358 19.77 11.92 -8.47
N VAL A 359 18.42 11.93 -8.45
CA VAL A 359 17.61 10.84 -7.91
C VAL A 359 16.99 10.05 -9.06
N SER A 360 17.24 8.76 -9.11
CA SER A 360 16.63 7.86 -10.11
C SER A 360 16.54 6.43 -9.61
N TYR A 361 15.73 5.64 -10.32
CA TYR A 361 15.53 4.22 -10.06
C TYR A 361 15.23 3.50 -11.37
N GLU A 362 15.95 2.40 -11.59
CA GLU A 362 15.74 1.53 -12.74
C GLU A 362 15.49 0.10 -12.29
N ARG A 363 14.60 -0.59 -12.97
CA ARG A 363 14.27 -1.99 -12.70
C ARG A 363 14.15 -2.80 -13.97
N TYR A 364 14.87 -3.91 -14.00
CA TYR A 364 14.84 -4.94 -15.03
C TYR A 364 14.21 -6.19 -14.44
N THR A 365 13.10 -6.66 -15.01
CA THR A 365 12.38 -7.85 -14.52
C THR A 365 12.25 -8.87 -15.63
N GLY A 366 12.73 -10.08 -15.39
CA GLY A 366 12.52 -11.24 -16.25
C GLY A 366 11.63 -12.27 -15.55
N LYS A 367 10.62 -12.80 -16.26
CA LYS A 367 9.72 -13.82 -15.71
C LYS A 367 9.55 -15.00 -16.66
N ILE A 368 9.49 -16.20 -16.07
CA ILE A 368 9.26 -17.45 -16.78
C ILE A 368 8.27 -18.30 -15.97
N ASN A 369 7.13 -18.62 -16.55
CA ASN A 369 6.17 -19.59 -16.04
C ASN A 369 6.02 -20.71 -17.05
N LEU A 370 6.37 -21.93 -16.66
CA LEU A 370 6.28 -23.12 -17.49
C LEU A 370 5.51 -24.20 -16.74
N ASP A 371 4.52 -24.78 -17.38
CA ASP A 371 3.78 -25.94 -16.91
C ASP A 371 3.85 -27.05 -17.98
N GLN A 372 4.29 -28.25 -17.63
CA GLN A 372 4.42 -29.37 -18.56
C GLN A 372 3.76 -30.63 -18.00
N MET A 373 2.82 -31.20 -18.74
CA MET A 373 2.25 -32.52 -18.48
C MET A 373 3.20 -33.57 -19.08
N VAL A 374 3.96 -34.24 -18.22
CA VAL A 374 4.91 -35.30 -18.60
C VAL A 374 4.16 -36.59 -18.89
N LYS A 375 3.17 -36.90 -18.06
CA LYS A 375 2.21 -37.99 -18.19
C LYS A 375 0.82 -37.48 -17.79
N PRO A 376 -0.29 -38.18 -18.15
CA PRO A 376 -1.62 -37.73 -17.73
C PRO A 376 -1.80 -37.57 -16.22
N TRP A 377 -0.98 -38.26 -15.45
CA TRP A 377 -0.99 -38.26 -13.99
C TRP A 377 0.18 -37.49 -13.38
N LEU A 378 1.12 -36.96 -14.19
CA LEU A 378 2.32 -36.26 -13.73
C LEU A 378 2.49 -34.92 -14.44
N LYS A 379 2.41 -33.84 -13.71
CA LYS A 379 2.67 -32.47 -14.16
C LYS A 379 3.86 -31.88 -13.40
N VAL A 380 4.74 -31.19 -14.09
CA VAL A 380 5.86 -30.42 -13.51
C VAL A 380 5.75 -28.97 -13.96
N GLY A 381 6.26 -28.06 -13.17
CA GLY A 381 6.26 -26.65 -13.57
C GLY A 381 7.19 -25.78 -12.73
N THR A 382 7.45 -24.61 -13.26
CA THR A 382 8.25 -23.58 -12.61
C THR A 382 7.62 -22.21 -12.80
N ASN A 383 7.68 -21.38 -11.75
CA ASN A 383 7.35 -19.96 -11.77
C ASN A 383 8.59 -19.22 -11.24
N THR A 384 9.33 -18.61 -12.13
CA THR A 384 10.60 -17.95 -11.79
C THR A 384 10.55 -16.49 -12.19
N THR A 385 10.94 -15.62 -11.29
CA THR A 385 11.09 -14.18 -11.50
C THR A 385 12.48 -13.76 -11.09
N PHE A 386 13.17 -13.08 -11.97
CA PHE A 386 14.45 -12.42 -11.69
C PHE A 386 14.26 -10.92 -11.77
N VAL A 387 14.77 -10.18 -10.78
CA VAL A 387 14.71 -8.72 -10.72
C VAL A 387 16.12 -8.18 -10.47
N TYR A 388 16.50 -7.21 -11.28
CA TYR A 388 17.69 -6.40 -11.05
C TYR A 388 17.30 -4.94 -10.96
N GLN A 389 17.77 -4.24 -9.92
CA GLN A 389 17.46 -2.84 -9.65
C GLN A 389 18.76 -2.05 -9.52
N VAL A 390 18.74 -0.87 -10.09
CA VAL A 390 19.77 0.16 -9.93
C VAL A 390 19.07 1.41 -9.40
N GLY A 391 19.50 1.92 -8.29
CA GLY A 391 18.91 3.10 -7.67
C GLY A 391 19.95 4.14 -7.30
N HIS A 392 19.59 5.40 -7.50
CA HIS A 392 20.30 6.57 -6.98
C HIS A 392 19.30 7.27 -6.04
N PRO A 393 19.13 6.78 -4.79
CA PRO A 393 18.14 7.34 -3.87
C PRO A 393 18.57 8.71 -3.37
N VAL A 394 17.61 9.44 -2.75
CA VAL A 394 17.89 10.75 -2.12
C VAL A 394 19.05 10.62 -1.15
N ALA A 395 20.00 11.54 -1.24
CA ALA A 395 21.19 11.52 -0.42
C ALA A 395 20.90 11.83 1.07
N ASP A 396 20.08 12.84 1.31
CA ASP A 396 19.59 13.23 2.64
C ASP A 396 18.11 13.64 2.52
N ASP A 397 17.25 13.04 3.35
CA ASP A 397 15.82 13.34 3.39
C ASP A 397 15.53 14.80 3.77
N ASN A 398 16.47 15.50 4.44
CA ASN A 398 16.36 16.90 4.79
C ASN A 398 16.63 17.87 3.61
N THR A 399 17.26 17.43 2.54
CA THR A 399 17.65 18.32 1.42
C THR A 399 16.47 19.11 0.87
N PHE A 400 15.32 18.45 0.65
CA PHE A 400 14.10 19.11 0.17
C PHE A 400 13.50 20.10 1.18
N PRO A 401 13.21 19.74 2.46
CA PRO A 401 12.72 20.68 3.46
C PRO A 401 13.68 21.85 3.72
N VAL A 402 14.98 21.61 3.69
CA VAL A 402 15.99 22.67 3.88
C VAL A 402 15.99 23.65 2.71
N ALA A 403 15.98 23.16 1.47
CA ALA A 403 15.91 24.02 0.29
C ALA A 403 14.63 24.86 0.26
N LEU A 404 13.48 24.29 0.66
CA LEU A 404 12.22 25.03 0.72
C LEU A 404 12.22 26.12 1.79
N ARG A 405 12.88 25.88 2.92
CA ARG A 405 13.00 26.84 4.02
C ARG A 405 14.15 27.82 3.87
N ALA A 406 14.99 27.66 2.85
CA ALA A 406 16.15 28.55 2.62
C ALA A 406 15.73 30.02 2.49
N ASP A 407 16.58 30.91 2.96
CA ASP A 407 16.36 32.36 2.90
C ASP A 407 16.24 32.84 1.44
N PRO A 408 15.10 33.41 1.02
CA PRO A 408 14.93 33.90 -0.33
C PRO A 408 15.71 35.18 -0.66
N LEU A 409 16.34 35.83 0.31
CA LEU A 409 17.27 36.94 0.09
C LEU A 409 18.72 36.48 -0.11
N LEU A 410 19.02 35.22 0.31
CA LEU A 410 20.36 34.67 0.17
C LEU A 410 20.60 34.14 -1.25
N PRO A 411 21.65 34.62 -1.97
CA PRO A 411 22.01 34.07 -3.28
C PRO A 411 22.28 32.57 -3.22
N ILE A 412 21.81 31.83 -4.26
CA ILE A 412 22.05 30.42 -4.36
C ILE A 412 23.53 30.15 -4.60
N SER A 413 24.20 29.56 -3.62
CA SER A 413 25.64 29.31 -3.66
C SER A 413 26.00 28.01 -2.91
N GLY A 414 27.06 27.33 -3.39
CA GLY A 414 27.70 26.23 -2.67
C GLY A 414 28.92 26.70 -1.83
N GLU A 415 29.16 27.99 -1.65
CA GLU A 415 30.33 28.52 -0.91
C GLU A 415 30.29 28.20 0.58
N TYR A 416 29.05 28.19 1.17
CA TYR A 416 28.85 27.91 2.58
C TYR A 416 28.70 26.38 2.81
N TRP A 417 29.28 25.92 3.90
CA TRP A 417 29.10 24.50 4.32
C TRP A 417 27.72 24.22 4.86
N TYR A 418 27.17 25.17 5.59
CA TYR A 418 25.83 25.07 6.16
C TYR A 418 24.91 26.14 5.56
N MET A 419 23.61 25.95 5.71
CA MET A 419 22.64 26.97 5.38
C MET A 419 22.88 28.19 6.27
N LYS A 420 23.01 29.36 5.65
CA LYS A 420 22.98 30.66 6.35
C LYS A 420 21.53 31.08 6.58
N TYR A 421 21.32 31.67 7.73
CA TYR A 421 20.10 32.35 8.11
C TYR A 421 20.44 33.72 8.66
N GLY A 422 20.43 34.73 7.81
CA GLY A 422 21.00 36.03 8.13
C GLY A 422 22.54 35.98 8.27
N THR A 423 23.07 36.54 9.32
CA THR A 423 24.52 36.51 9.62
C THR A 423 25.00 35.19 10.24
N GLU A 424 24.13 34.27 10.57
CA GLU A 424 24.43 33.03 11.28
C GLU A 424 24.39 31.81 10.36
N GLU A 425 25.34 30.88 10.52
CA GLU A 425 25.28 29.56 9.91
C GLU A 425 24.57 28.54 10.83
N SER A 426 23.58 27.81 10.30
CA SER A 426 22.93 26.74 11.03
C SER A 426 23.67 25.44 10.85
N GLN A 427 24.51 25.07 11.80
CA GLN A 427 25.27 23.80 11.79
C GLN A 427 24.40 22.55 11.76
N SER A 428 23.11 22.65 11.99
CA SER A 428 22.16 21.54 11.88
C SER A 428 21.63 21.32 10.47
N ASN A 429 21.72 22.30 9.58
CA ASN A 429 21.16 22.24 8.23
C ASN A 429 22.29 22.30 7.18
N ASN A 430 22.50 21.20 6.47
CA ASN A 430 23.45 21.14 5.37
C ASN A 430 23.04 22.10 4.24
N ASN A 431 24.04 22.61 3.49
CA ASN A 431 23.76 23.35 2.27
C ASN A 431 23.23 22.39 1.20
N PRO A 432 21.98 22.54 0.70
CA PRO A 432 21.38 21.60 -0.25
C PRO A 432 22.12 21.54 -1.59
N ILE A 433 22.86 22.57 -2.00
CA ILE A 433 23.69 22.54 -3.21
C ILE A 433 24.87 21.58 -3.02
N ARG A 434 25.49 21.58 -1.84
CA ARG A 434 26.57 20.64 -1.50
C ARG A 434 26.08 19.21 -1.35
N ASP A 435 24.86 19.03 -0.89
CA ASP A 435 24.24 17.69 -0.80
C ASP A 435 24.03 17.04 -2.17
N LEU A 436 23.94 17.83 -3.27
CA LEU A 436 23.90 17.27 -4.63
C LEU A 436 25.20 16.56 -5.04
N ASN A 437 26.32 16.81 -4.34
CA ASN A 437 27.59 16.14 -4.57
C ASN A 437 27.74 14.79 -3.82
N VAL A 438 26.72 14.39 -3.07
CA VAL A 438 26.69 13.05 -2.47
C VAL A 438 26.34 12.02 -3.55
N VAL A 439 27.20 11.04 -3.74
CA VAL A 439 26.95 9.89 -4.62
C VAL A 439 26.33 8.78 -3.78
N ARG A 440 25.15 8.29 -4.19
CA ARG A 440 24.51 7.16 -3.54
C ARG A 440 24.00 6.17 -4.58
N ASP A 441 24.54 4.96 -4.55
CA ASP A 441 24.18 3.86 -5.45
C ASP A 441 23.62 2.69 -4.65
N ALA A 442 22.43 2.23 -4.98
CA ALA A 442 21.77 1.10 -4.35
C ALA A 442 21.39 0.07 -5.41
N ASN A 443 22.13 -1.02 -5.46
CA ASN A 443 21.95 -2.09 -6.43
C ASN A 443 21.34 -3.32 -5.74
N GLN A 444 20.36 -3.96 -6.37
CA GLN A 444 19.75 -5.16 -5.84
C GLN A 444 19.48 -6.18 -6.93
N ALA A 445 19.93 -7.42 -6.71
CA ALA A 445 19.55 -8.58 -7.52
C ALA A 445 18.70 -9.52 -6.66
N ARG A 446 17.55 -9.99 -7.20
CA ARG A 446 16.66 -10.94 -6.52
C ARG A 446 16.19 -12.02 -7.47
N LEU A 447 16.21 -13.25 -7.00
CA LEU A 447 15.70 -14.43 -7.69
C LEU A 447 14.60 -15.06 -6.83
N MET A 448 13.39 -15.09 -7.32
CA MET A 448 12.25 -15.80 -6.74
C MET A 448 11.86 -16.94 -7.67
N SER A 449 11.90 -18.18 -7.20
CA SER A 449 11.58 -19.36 -8.01
C SER A 449 10.74 -20.35 -7.21
N SER A 450 9.63 -20.80 -7.78
CA SER A 450 8.75 -21.82 -7.21
C SER A 450 8.60 -22.97 -8.19
N ASN A 451 9.13 -24.15 -7.84
CA ASN A 451 9.20 -25.33 -8.69
C ASN A 451 8.33 -26.44 -8.10
N PHE A 452 7.48 -27.04 -8.90
CA PHE A 452 6.55 -28.04 -8.40
C PHE A 452 6.47 -29.31 -9.24
N ILE A 453 6.16 -30.38 -8.53
CA ILE A 453 5.74 -31.65 -9.09
C ILE A 453 4.31 -31.92 -8.59
N ASN A 454 3.42 -32.22 -9.51
CA ASN A 454 2.02 -32.53 -9.21
C ASN A 454 1.68 -33.91 -9.75
N ILE A 455 1.17 -34.79 -8.89
CA ILE A 455 0.83 -36.18 -9.19
C ILE A 455 -0.65 -36.39 -8.97
N ASN A 456 -1.39 -36.78 -10.00
CA ASN A 456 -2.82 -37.09 -9.98
C ASN A 456 -3.04 -38.59 -10.24
N PRO A 457 -2.84 -39.49 -9.25
CA PRO A 457 -2.84 -40.93 -9.46
C PRO A 457 -4.25 -41.50 -9.73
N ILE A 458 -5.27 -40.89 -9.14
CA ILE A 458 -6.68 -41.18 -9.33
C ILE A 458 -7.51 -39.90 -9.40
N LYS A 459 -8.70 -39.98 -9.97
CA LYS A 459 -9.63 -38.86 -10.05
C LYS A 459 -9.92 -38.30 -8.66
N GLY A 460 -9.74 -36.98 -8.52
CA GLY A 460 -9.99 -36.23 -7.28
C GLY A 460 -8.84 -36.22 -6.28
N LEU A 461 -7.79 -37.05 -6.43
CA LEU A 461 -6.59 -37.02 -5.59
C LEU A 461 -5.46 -36.27 -6.30
N ASP A 462 -4.93 -35.24 -5.62
CA ASP A 462 -3.86 -34.42 -6.09
C ASP A 462 -2.77 -34.37 -5.02
N ILE A 463 -1.55 -34.80 -5.38
CA ILE A 463 -0.37 -34.80 -4.51
C ILE A 463 0.62 -33.84 -5.12
N ARG A 464 0.92 -32.77 -4.40
CA ARG A 464 1.82 -31.72 -4.88
C ARG A 464 2.97 -31.50 -3.92
N SER A 465 4.18 -31.45 -4.46
CA SER A 465 5.40 -31.03 -3.79
C SER A 465 5.93 -29.79 -4.48
N THR A 466 6.15 -28.72 -3.74
CA THR A 466 6.63 -27.44 -4.24
C THR A 466 7.88 -27.03 -3.46
N PHE A 467 8.98 -26.83 -4.13
CA PHE A 467 10.18 -26.24 -3.56
C PHE A 467 10.37 -24.83 -4.10
N SER A 468 10.44 -23.86 -3.20
CA SER A 468 10.57 -22.45 -3.54
C SER A 468 11.83 -21.86 -2.92
N ILE A 469 12.46 -20.94 -3.63
CA ILE A 469 13.64 -20.19 -3.19
C ILE A 469 13.45 -18.70 -3.49
N ASP A 470 13.90 -17.87 -2.56
CA ASP A 470 13.97 -16.42 -2.68
C ASP A 470 15.37 -16.01 -2.21
N TYR A 471 16.19 -15.57 -3.15
CA TYR A 471 17.53 -15.11 -2.91
C TYR A 471 17.67 -13.66 -3.30
N MET A 472 18.23 -12.84 -2.40
CA MET A 472 18.48 -11.42 -2.62
C MET A 472 19.93 -11.08 -2.27
N SER A 473 20.55 -10.28 -3.12
CA SER A 473 21.81 -9.60 -2.85
C SER A 473 21.61 -8.11 -3.08
N LYS A 474 21.84 -7.30 -2.06
CA LYS A 474 21.74 -5.84 -2.12
C LYS A 474 23.08 -5.23 -1.77
N GLU A 475 23.48 -4.23 -2.52
CA GLU A 475 24.67 -3.43 -2.30
C GLU A 475 24.27 -1.95 -2.25
N ASP A 476 24.62 -1.26 -1.16
CA ASP A 476 24.32 0.15 -0.90
C ASP A 476 25.66 0.86 -0.69
N TYR A 477 25.94 1.82 -1.56
CA TYR A 477 27.16 2.63 -1.55
C TYR A 477 26.78 4.08 -1.34
N THR A 478 27.48 4.75 -0.43
CA THR A 478 27.34 6.20 -0.26
C THR A 478 28.74 6.80 -0.22
N TYR A 479 28.96 7.83 -0.99
CA TYR A 479 30.18 8.62 -0.97
C TYR A 479 29.87 10.09 -0.73
N TYR A 480 30.38 10.58 0.35
CA TYR A 480 30.39 12.00 0.68
C TYR A 480 31.73 12.56 0.20
N SER A 481 31.71 13.29 -0.90
CA SER A 481 32.89 13.94 -1.44
C SER A 481 33.46 14.98 -0.47
N THR A 482 34.69 15.41 -0.68
CA THR A 482 35.32 16.48 0.12
C THR A 482 34.52 17.78 0.10
N GLU A 483 33.67 17.97 -0.91
CA GLU A 483 32.81 19.14 -1.08
C GLU A 483 31.47 19.08 -0.37
N THR A 484 31.12 17.93 0.25
CA THR A 484 29.85 17.78 0.95
C THR A 484 29.92 18.32 2.38
N THR A 485 28.82 18.88 2.88
CA THR A 485 28.70 19.33 4.28
C THR A 485 28.92 18.19 5.25
N GLN A 486 28.46 16.97 4.91
CA GLN A 486 28.64 15.78 5.74
C GLN A 486 30.12 15.41 5.92
N SER A 487 30.90 15.46 4.85
CA SER A 487 32.36 15.20 4.91
C SER A 487 33.07 16.26 5.75
N TYR A 488 32.73 17.52 5.57
CA TYR A 488 33.25 18.63 6.37
C TYR A 488 32.94 18.50 7.86
N LYS A 489 31.66 18.23 8.20
CA LYS A 489 31.19 18.04 9.58
C LYS A 489 31.86 16.85 10.27
N ALA A 490 32.14 15.80 9.53
CA ALA A 490 32.84 14.62 10.04
C ALA A 490 34.38 14.76 10.06
N SER A 491 34.92 15.91 9.63
CA SER A 491 36.37 16.11 9.37
C SER A 491 36.98 14.95 8.60
N ALA A 492 36.23 14.49 7.57
CA ALA A 492 36.47 13.18 6.96
C ALA A 492 37.45 13.24 5.78
N ASP A 493 37.64 14.41 5.12
CA ASP A 493 38.36 14.54 3.84
C ASP A 493 37.89 13.49 2.81
N GLY A 494 36.52 13.42 2.64
CA GLY A 494 35.85 12.36 1.91
C GLY A 494 35.51 11.17 2.80
N GLN A 495 34.28 10.64 2.66
CA GLN A 495 33.82 9.48 3.41
C GLN A 495 33.06 8.51 2.48
N ALA A 496 33.44 7.25 2.52
CA ALA A 496 32.73 6.17 1.81
C ALA A 496 32.08 5.23 2.80
N LYS A 497 30.79 4.95 2.60
CA LYS A 497 30.03 3.91 3.29
C LYS A 497 29.63 2.84 2.28
N HIS A 498 29.87 1.61 2.64
CA HIS A 498 29.55 0.46 1.84
C HIS A 498 28.83 -0.58 2.68
N ARG A 499 27.65 -1.00 2.26
CA ARG A 499 26.86 -2.04 2.92
C ARG A 499 26.46 -3.12 1.90
N LYS A 500 26.67 -4.38 2.27
CA LYS A 500 26.21 -5.54 1.51
C LYS A 500 25.29 -6.37 2.35
N ASP A 501 24.09 -6.62 1.84
CA ASP A 501 23.08 -7.49 2.44
C ASP A 501 22.86 -8.71 1.55
N LYS A 502 22.80 -9.90 2.14
CA LYS A 502 22.40 -11.14 1.48
C LYS A 502 21.27 -11.79 2.26
N MET A 503 20.24 -12.21 1.55
CA MET A 503 19.10 -12.93 2.11
C MET A 503 18.88 -14.22 1.32
N LEU A 504 18.64 -15.30 2.03
CA LEU A 504 18.19 -16.58 1.49
C LEU A 504 16.96 -17.03 2.27
N ASN A 505 15.87 -17.22 1.58
CA ASN A 505 14.67 -17.86 2.10
C ASN A 505 14.35 -19.06 1.20
N TRP A 506 14.21 -20.26 1.78
CA TRP A 506 13.68 -21.40 1.04
C TRP A 506 12.49 -22.00 1.78
N GLN A 507 11.58 -22.58 1.01
CA GLN A 507 10.35 -23.13 1.48
C GLN A 507 10.04 -24.42 0.73
N TRP A 508 9.61 -25.45 1.44
CA TRP A 508 9.20 -26.73 0.89
C TRP A 508 7.82 -27.07 1.38
N ASP A 509 6.86 -27.04 0.46
CA ASP A 509 5.44 -27.32 0.68
C ASP A 509 5.08 -28.66 0.09
N ASN A 510 4.44 -29.52 0.88
CA ASN A 510 3.91 -30.79 0.42
C ASN A 510 2.44 -30.87 0.78
N THR A 511 1.58 -31.13 -0.20
CA THR A 511 0.14 -31.18 0.00
C THR A 511 -0.46 -32.43 -0.64
N VAL A 512 -1.42 -33.02 0.05
CA VAL A 512 -2.30 -34.06 -0.46
C VAL A 512 -3.71 -33.51 -0.41
N SER A 513 -4.35 -33.34 -1.55
CA SER A 513 -5.72 -32.88 -1.62
C SER A 513 -6.64 -33.92 -2.25
N TYR A 514 -7.81 -34.06 -1.67
CA TYR A 514 -8.84 -34.97 -2.19
C TYR A 514 -10.16 -34.25 -2.32
N LYS A 515 -10.79 -34.38 -3.49
CA LYS A 515 -12.11 -33.80 -3.78
C LYS A 515 -13.02 -34.90 -4.34
N THR A 516 -14.24 -34.98 -3.82
CA THR A 516 -15.24 -35.92 -4.31
C THR A 516 -16.65 -35.33 -4.23
N LEU A 517 -17.51 -35.78 -5.12
CA LEU A 517 -18.94 -35.47 -5.15
C LEU A 517 -19.71 -36.77 -4.97
N ILE A 518 -20.49 -36.88 -3.88
CA ILE A 518 -21.28 -38.08 -3.52
C ILE A 518 -22.76 -37.73 -3.71
N LYS A 519 -23.48 -38.60 -4.42
CA LYS A 519 -24.91 -38.44 -4.71
C LYS A 519 -25.27 -37.05 -5.24
N GLU A 520 -24.36 -36.43 -6.00
CA GLU A 520 -24.52 -35.13 -6.66
C GLU A 520 -24.79 -33.94 -5.74
N LYS A 521 -25.02 -34.17 -4.44
CA LYS A 521 -25.36 -33.16 -3.42
C LYS A 521 -24.28 -32.96 -2.39
N HIS A 522 -23.44 -33.94 -2.12
CA HIS A 522 -22.44 -33.90 -1.06
C HIS A 522 -21.05 -33.69 -1.66
N ARG A 523 -20.55 -32.51 -1.69
CA ARG A 523 -19.17 -32.19 -2.11
C ARG A 523 -18.27 -32.15 -0.89
N ILE A 524 -17.26 -33.00 -0.86
CA ILE A 524 -16.26 -33.09 0.20
C ILE A 524 -14.93 -32.72 -0.40
N SER A 525 -14.18 -31.86 0.29
CA SER A 525 -12.81 -31.51 -0.03
C SER A 525 -11.96 -31.60 1.23
N ALA A 526 -10.77 -32.17 1.12
CA ALA A 526 -9.79 -32.20 2.20
C ALA A 526 -8.41 -31.89 1.64
N VAL A 527 -7.63 -31.15 2.40
CA VAL A 527 -6.22 -30.84 2.11
C VAL A 527 -5.42 -31.09 3.36
N LEU A 528 -4.51 -32.03 3.31
CA LEU A 528 -3.48 -32.24 4.33
C LEU A 528 -2.16 -31.69 3.78
N GLY A 529 -1.45 -30.92 4.58
CA GLY A 529 -0.20 -30.32 4.14
C GLY A 529 0.86 -30.26 5.23
N ALA A 530 2.11 -30.26 4.79
CA ALA A 530 3.30 -30.03 5.60
C ALA A 530 4.17 -28.98 4.91
N ASN A 531 4.69 -28.04 5.68
CA ASN A 531 5.57 -26.98 5.23
C ASN A 531 6.83 -26.95 6.09
N MET A 532 7.97 -26.71 5.44
CA MET A 532 9.24 -26.36 6.09
C MET A 532 9.79 -25.11 5.43
N SER A 533 10.34 -24.21 6.21
CA SER A 533 11.01 -23.02 5.70
C SER A 533 12.21 -22.65 6.54
N TYR A 534 13.18 -22.04 5.87
CA TYR A 534 14.40 -21.53 6.49
C TYR A 534 14.70 -20.15 5.91
N TYR A 535 15.01 -19.23 6.79
CA TYR A 535 15.40 -17.87 6.45
C TYR A 535 16.77 -17.56 7.02
N SER A 536 17.61 -16.94 6.22
CA SER A 536 18.94 -16.48 6.58
C SER A 536 19.18 -15.09 6.02
N GLN A 537 19.70 -14.20 6.83
CA GLN A 537 20.17 -12.89 6.39
C GLN A 537 21.53 -12.60 7.03
N ASN A 538 22.42 -12.07 6.23
CA ASN A 538 23.68 -11.50 6.71
C ASN A 538 23.94 -10.17 6.03
N TRP A 539 24.59 -9.28 6.77
CA TRP A 539 25.09 -8.05 6.20
C TRP A 539 26.45 -7.67 6.81
N ASN A 540 27.18 -6.91 6.04
CA ASN A 540 28.39 -6.25 6.50
C ASN A 540 28.43 -4.83 5.99
N SER A 541 29.06 -3.94 6.74
CA SER A 541 29.26 -2.56 6.33
C SER A 541 30.67 -2.07 6.67
N LEU A 542 31.15 -1.19 5.82
CA LEU A 542 32.38 -0.44 5.99
C LEU A 542 32.04 1.05 5.98
N ASP A 543 32.71 1.81 6.84
CA ASP A 543 32.69 3.27 6.87
C ASP A 543 34.13 3.73 6.94
N VAL A 544 34.62 4.38 5.89
CA VAL A 544 36.04 4.76 5.75
C VAL A 544 36.17 6.22 5.35
N LYS A 545 37.23 6.85 5.81
CA LYS A 545 37.47 8.30 5.65
C LYS A 545 38.88 8.60 5.16
N GLY A 546 39.06 9.82 4.65
CA GLY A 546 40.38 10.34 4.25
C GLY A 546 40.79 9.94 2.84
N PHE A 547 40.05 10.42 1.85
CA PHE A 547 40.40 10.23 0.43
C PHE A 547 41.26 11.40 -0.07
N GLY A 548 42.36 11.12 -0.75
CA GLY A 548 43.25 12.17 -1.31
C GLY A 548 42.61 12.95 -2.47
N ASN A 549 41.55 12.40 -3.08
CA ASN A 549 40.74 13.05 -4.12
C ASN A 549 39.41 12.31 -4.28
N ASP A 550 38.43 12.97 -4.91
CA ASP A 550 37.07 12.45 -5.10
C ASP A 550 36.88 11.62 -6.39
N PHE A 551 37.89 11.50 -7.25
CA PHE A 551 37.78 10.97 -8.61
C PHE A 551 37.24 9.52 -8.66
N PHE A 552 37.73 8.66 -7.78
CA PHE A 552 37.28 7.25 -7.73
C PHE A 552 36.07 7.03 -6.83
N SER A 553 35.67 8.03 -6.05
CA SER A 553 34.52 7.95 -5.15
C SER A 553 34.61 6.72 -4.22
N TYR A 554 33.49 6.06 -3.94
CA TYR A 554 33.46 4.83 -3.12
C TYR A 554 34.19 3.62 -3.75
N LYS A 555 34.65 3.71 -5.02
CA LYS A 555 35.30 2.60 -5.71
C LYS A 555 36.76 2.38 -5.25
N ALA A 556 37.37 3.37 -4.62
CA ALA A 556 38.77 3.29 -4.15
C ALA A 556 38.89 3.24 -2.62
N ILE A 557 38.09 2.37 -1.97
CA ILE A 557 38.06 2.23 -0.49
C ILE A 557 39.49 1.99 0.08
N ALA A 558 40.36 1.28 -0.61
CA ALA A 558 41.73 1.02 -0.18
C ALA A 558 42.61 2.28 -0.08
N GLY A 559 42.18 3.39 -0.75
CA GLY A 559 42.89 4.68 -0.72
C GLY A 559 42.57 5.52 0.50
N ALA A 560 41.63 5.11 1.35
CA ALA A 560 41.30 5.82 2.57
C ALA A 560 42.46 5.83 3.55
N SER A 561 42.84 7.00 4.07
CA SER A 561 44.04 7.23 4.87
C SER A 561 43.78 7.25 6.38
N LYS A 562 42.57 7.66 6.83
CA LYS A 562 42.20 7.78 8.25
C LYS A 562 41.79 6.41 8.82
N LYS A 563 42.74 5.49 8.93
CA LYS A 563 42.49 4.09 9.33
C LYS A 563 41.98 3.95 10.75
N GLU A 564 42.30 4.87 11.64
CA GLU A 564 41.84 4.93 13.01
C GLU A 564 40.31 5.17 13.13
N ASP A 565 39.71 5.74 12.09
CA ASP A 565 38.29 6.06 12.05
C ASP A 565 37.48 5.00 11.24
N PHE A 566 38.06 3.87 10.88
CA PHE A 566 37.36 2.87 10.11
C PHE A 566 36.28 2.17 10.95
N GLY A 567 35.05 2.31 10.52
CA GLY A 567 33.92 1.58 11.08
C GLY A 567 33.66 0.28 10.32
N VAL A 568 33.66 -0.84 11.02
CA VAL A 568 33.31 -2.15 10.47
C VAL A 568 32.19 -2.74 11.29
N ASN A 569 31.06 -3.06 10.65
CA ASN A 569 29.92 -3.70 11.30
C ASN A 569 29.45 -4.90 10.50
N SER A 570 28.93 -5.90 11.18
CA SER A 570 28.31 -7.07 10.55
C SER A 570 27.24 -7.66 11.44
N ASP A 571 26.27 -8.33 10.85
CA ASP A 571 25.28 -9.11 11.57
C ASP A 571 24.87 -10.33 10.76
N PHE A 572 24.48 -11.39 11.44
CA PHE A 572 24.01 -12.63 10.84
C PHE A 572 22.91 -13.24 11.71
N TRP A 573 21.78 -13.57 11.09
CA TRP A 573 20.70 -14.20 11.80
C TRP A 573 19.91 -15.16 10.92
N THR A 574 19.30 -16.15 11.56
CA THR A 574 18.51 -17.17 10.91
C THR A 574 17.26 -17.49 11.72
N TYR A 575 16.24 -17.98 11.04
CA TYR A 575 15.17 -18.69 11.70
C TYR A 575 14.60 -19.80 10.82
N SER A 576 13.95 -20.78 11.45
CA SER A 576 13.30 -21.90 10.79
C SER A 576 11.86 -22.03 11.25
N MET A 577 11.00 -22.50 10.37
CA MET A 577 9.62 -22.90 10.69
C MET A 577 9.34 -24.30 10.17
N ALA A 578 8.48 -25.00 10.90
CA ALA A 578 7.87 -26.25 10.43
C ALA A 578 6.38 -26.26 10.78
N SER A 579 5.54 -26.77 9.89
CA SER A 579 4.10 -26.70 10.06
C SER A 579 3.41 -27.92 9.48
N VAL A 580 2.31 -28.33 10.10
CA VAL A 580 1.38 -29.33 9.56
C VAL A 580 -0.03 -28.73 9.62
N PHE A 581 -0.81 -28.90 8.57
CA PHE A 581 -2.17 -28.38 8.53
C PHE A 581 -3.15 -29.30 7.85
N LEU A 582 -4.39 -29.24 8.30
CA LEU A 582 -5.55 -29.91 7.72
C LEU A 582 -6.63 -28.87 7.41
N ARG A 583 -7.15 -28.89 6.20
CA ARG A 583 -8.37 -28.15 5.83
C ARG A 583 -9.40 -29.15 5.31
N ALA A 584 -10.60 -29.11 5.86
CA ALA A 584 -11.73 -29.92 5.44
C ALA A 584 -12.91 -29.02 5.08
N GLY A 585 -13.47 -29.22 3.89
CA GLY A 585 -14.63 -28.50 3.41
C GLY A 585 -15.77 -29.46 3.05
N TYR A 586 -16.97 -29.09 3.45
CA TYR A 586 -18.19 -29.79 3.10
C TYR A 586 -19.22 -28.84 2.51
N VAL A 587 -19.76 -29.19 1.38
CA VAL A 587 -20.83 -28.42 0.71
C VAL A 587 -22.01 -29.34 0.47
N TYR A 588 -23.18 -28.97 0.97
CA TYR A 588 -24.43 -29.66 0.73
C TYR A 588 -25.27 -28.87 -0.28
N ASP A 589 -25.57 -29.54 -1.40
CA ASP A 589 -26.49 -29.11 -2.47
C ASP A 589 -26.18 -27.67 -3.01
N SER A 590 -24.89 -27.27 -2.96
CA SER A 590 -24.44 -25.91 -3.32
C SER A 590 -25.16 -24.80 -2.54
N ARG A 591 -25.77 -25.11 -1.41
CA ARG A 591 -26.53 -24.22 -0.51
C ARG A 591 -25.79 -23.96 0.80
N TYR A 592 -25.33 -25.00 1.47
CA TYR A 592 -24.69 -24.90 2.79
C TYR A 592 -23.23 -25.30 2.68
N TYR A 593 -22.37 -24.43 3.12
CA TYR A 593 -20.92 -24.60 3.08
C TYR A 593 -20.37 -24.54 4.50
N VAL A 594 -19.54 -25.50 4.86
CA VAL A 594 -18.79 -25.48 6.13
C VAL A 594 -17.33 -25.80 5.83
N THR A 595 -16.44 -25.05 6.42
CA THR A 595 -14.99 -25.27 6.31
C THR A 595 -14.37 -25.27 7.69
N PHE A 596 -13.54 -26.25 7.94
CA PHE A 596 -12.67 -26.34 9.11
C PHE A 596 -11.22 -26.28 8.65
N THR A 597 -10.37 -25.52 9.35
CA THR A 597 -8.93 -25.52 9.16
C THR A 597 -8.25 -25.63 10.52
N GLY A 598 -7.30 -26.51 10.66
CA GLY A 598 -6.43 -26.63 11.82
C GLY A 598 -4.99 -26.62 11.35
N ARG A 599 -4.17 -25.75 11.96
CA ARG A 599 -2.75 -25.66 11.64
C ARG A 599 -1.90 -25.64 12.92
N TYR A 600 -0.82 -26.39 12.90
CA TYR A 600 0.14 -26.49 13.97
C TYR A 600 1.49 -26.01 13.48
N ASP A 601 1.95 -24.85 13.98
CA ASP A 601 3.15 -24.15 13.55
C ASP A 601 4.20 -24.17 14.65
N GLY A 602 5.45 -24.47 14.29
CA GLY A 602 6.63 -24.33 15.13
C GLY A 602 7.61 -23.32 14.56
N SER A 603 8.16 -22.43 15.41
CA SER A 603 9.16 -21.44 15.02
C SER A 603 10.34 -21.43 15.98
N SER A 604 11.55 -21.33 15.43
CA SER A 604 12.77 -21.19 16.19
C SER A 604 12.93 -19.83 16.89
N LYS A 605 12.06 -18.85 16.60
CA LYS A 605 12.07 -17.52 17.24
C LYS A 605 11.58 -17.54 18.68
N PHE A 606 10.83 -18.59 19.08
CA PHE A 606 10.26 -18.70 20.42
C PHE A 606 11.06 -19.61 21.33
N GLY A 607 10.88 -19.37 22.63
CA GLY A 607 11.54 -20.16 23.69
C GLY A 607 11.14 -21.64 23.66
N THR A 608 11.93 -22.45 24.35
CA THR A 608 11.79 -23.92 24.33
C THR A 608 10.39 -24.39 24.71
N ASN A 609 9.74 -23.67 25.64
CA ASN A 609 8.44 -24.06 26.19
C ASN A 609 7.26 -23.76 25.24
N ASN A 610 7.41 -22.80 24.32
CA ASN A 610 6.30 -22.27 23.50
C ASN A 610 6.63 -22.18 22.01
N LYS A 611 7.52 -23.04 21.49
CA LYS A 611 7.89 -23.06 20.06
C LYS A 611 6.71 -23.35 19.15
N TRP A 612 5.75 -24.15 19.62
CA TRP A 612 4.63 -24.65 18.84
C TRP A 612 3.33 -23.96 19.23
N GLY A 613 2.54 -23.58 18.23
CA GLY A 613 1.21 -22.99 18.39
C GLY A 613 0.16 -23.69 17.51
N PHE A 614 -1.06 -23.82 18.05
CA PHE A 614 -2.19 -24.38 17.29
C PHE A 614 -3.19 -23.28 16.93
N PHE A 615 -3.54 -23.19 15.64
CA PHE A 615 -4.37 -22.16 15.05
C PHE A 615 -5.57 -22.79 14.33
N PRO A 616 -6.69 -23.02 15.02
CA PRO A 616 -7.92 -23.52 14.42
C PRO A 616 -8.77 -22.40 13.84
N SER A 617 -9.54 -22.72 12.80
CA SER A 617 -10.62 -21.86 12.30
C SER A 617 -11.79 -22.68 11.79
N VAL A 618 -12.99 -22.12 11.90
CA VAL A 618 -14.23 -22.65 11.36
C VAL A 618 -15.00 -21.54 10.66
N SER A 619 -15.60 -21.85 9.54
CA SER A 619 -16.49 -20.92 8.83
C SER A 619 -17.63 -21.65 8.16
N ALA A 620 -18.76 -20.96 8.08
CA ALA A 620 -19.96 -21.44 7.42
C ALA A 620 -20.49 -20.37 6.47
N SER A 621 -21.09 -20.80 5.36
CA SER A 621 -21.88 -19.88 4.54
C SER A 621 -23.14 -20.53 4.02
N TRP A 622 -24.17 -19.71 3.90
CA TRP A 622 -25.50 -20.10 3.39
C TRP A 622 -25.77 -19.34 2.10
N ASN A 623 -25.89 -20.09 1.01
CA ASN A 623 -26.31 -19.55 -0.28
C ASN A 623 -27.84 -19.56 -0.34
N ILE A 624 -28.46 -18.45 0.05
CA ILE A 624 -29.90 -18.31 0.18
C ILE A 624 -30.58 -18.37 -1.18
N THR A 625 -29.91 -17.89 -2.25
CA THR A 625 -30.46 -18.00 -3.62
C THR A 625 -30.64 -19.42 -4.12
N GLY A 626 -29.96 -20.38 -3.52
CA GLY A 626 -30.13 -21.80 -3.83
C GLY A 626 -31.39 -22.44 -3.25
N GLU A 627 -32.12 -21.74 -2.34
CA GLU A 627 -33.31 -22.26 -1.68
C GLU A 627 -34.54 -22.23 -2.59
N GLU A 628 -35.46 -23.16 -2.37
CA GLU A 628 -36.69 -23.32 -3.17
C GLU A 628 -37.56 -22.05 -3.15
N PHE A 629 -37.65 -21.37 -2.01
CA PHE A 629 -38.42 -20.13 -1.88
C PHE A 629 -37.84 -18.95 -2.69
N MET A 630 -36.57 -19.05 -3.12
CA MET A 630 -35.92 -18.03 -3.94
C MET A 630 -36.00 -18.32 -5.45
N GLN A 631 -36.38 -19.52 -5.84
CA GLN A 631 -36.40 -19.93 -7.25
C GLN A 631 -37.51 -19.26 -8.08
N SER A 632 -38.58 -18.76 -7.42
CA SER A 632 -39.71 -18.10 -8.08
C SER A 632 -39.42 -16.66 -8.53
N GLN A 633 -38.29 -16.07 -8.11
CA GLN A 633 -37.92 -14.72 -8.42
C GLN A 633 -36.65 -14.67 -9.28
N ASN A 634 -36.52 -13.66 -10.18
CA ASN A 634 -35.41 -13.49 -11.12
C ASN A 634 -34.61 -12.19 -10.91
N VAL A 635 -34.88 -11.48 -9.82
CA VAL A 635 -34.25 -10.19 -9.52
C VAL A 635 -32.95 -10.38 -8.78
N ILE A 636 -32.96 -11.21 -7.71
CA ILE A 636 -31.81 -11.50 -6.87
C ILE A 636 -31.14 -12.77 -7.39
N ASN A 637 -29.96 -12.67 -7.93
CA ASN A 637 -29.20 -13.80 -8.48
C ASN A 637 -28.08 -14.29 -7.54
N ASN A 638 -27.71 -13.51 -6.53
CA ASN A 638 -26.78 -13.92 -5.49
C ASN A 638 -27.21 -13.32 -4.14
N LEU A 639 -27.45 -14.17 -3.14
CA LEU A 639 -27.65 -13.76 -1.76
C LEU A 639 -26.99 -14.80 -0.86
N ARG A 640 -25.88 -14.43 -0.23
CA ARG A 640 -25.06 -15.33 0.55
C ARG A 640 -24.68 -14.71 1.88
N LEU A 641 -24.96 -15.41 2.97
CA LEU A 641 -24.53 -15.05 4.31
C LEU A 641 -23.30 -15.88 4.67
N ARG A 642 -22.28 -15.23 5.27
CA ARG A 642 -21.02 -15.85 5.70
C ARG A 642 -20.76 -15.55 7.16
N VAL A 643 -20.29 -16.54 7.92
CA VAL A 643 -19.83 -16.36 9.31
C VAL A 643 -18.55 -17.15 9.48
N GLY A 644 -17.55 -16.56 10.09
CA GLY A 644 -16.27 -17.18 10.37
C GLY A 644 -15.73 -16.82 11.75
N TYR A 645 -15.10 -17.80 12.39
CA TYR A 645 -14.30 -17.61 13.59
C TYR A 645 -12.98 -18.34 13.44
N GLY A 646 -11.87 -17.69 13.84
CA GLY A 646 -10.55 -18.31 13.77
C GLY A 646 -9.54 -17.67 14.67
N LEU A 647 -8.49 -18.44 14.92
CA LEU A 647 -7.28 -18.02 15.59
C LEU A 647 -6.16 -17.91 14.55
N ALA A 648 -5.39 -16.83 14.60
CA ALA A 648 -4.13 -16.68 13.88
C ALA A 648 -3.01 -16.32 14.86
N GLY A 649 -1.77 -16.61 14.52
CA GLY A 649 -0.60 -16.23 15.30
C GLY A 649 0.19 -15.11 14.64
N ASN A 650 1.12 -14.51 15.38
CA ASN A 650 2.13 -13.61 14.84
C ASN A 650 3.50 -14.00 15.39
N GLN A 651 4.48 -14.13 14.49
CA GLN A 651 5.88 -14.42 14.84
C GLN A 651 6.84 -13.26 14.56
N ASN A 652 6.35 -12.08 14.20
CA ASN A 652 7.19 -10.93 13.87
C ASN A 652 7.83 -10.34 15.12
N ILE A 653 8.76 -11.09 15.68
CA ILE A 653 9.61 -10.71 16.82
C ILE A 653 11.07 -10.74 16.39
N PRO A 654 11.95 -10.04 17.09
CA PRO A 654 13.39 -10.15 16.87
C PRO A 654 13.85 -11.60 16.95
N ASN A 655 14.78 -11.98 16.09
CA ASN A 655 15.41 -13.28 16.18
C ASN A 655 16.15 -13.40 17.53
N TYR A 656 16.14 -14.59 18.09
CA TYR A 656 16.73 -14.86 19.42
C TYR A 656 16.15 -14.03 20.57
N GLY A 657 14.95 -13.39 20.39
CA GLY A 657 14.33 -12.53 21.40
C GLY A 657 14.01 -13.22 22.73
N TYR A 658 13.97 -14.57 22.76
CA TYR A 658 13.81 -15.36 23.98
C TYR A 658 15.11 -15.60 24.74
N GLN A 659 16.27 -15.31 24.14
CA GLN A 659 17.58 -15.52 24.74
C GLN A 659 18.06 -14.26 25.46
N THR A 660 18.92 -14.46 26.47
CA THR A 660 19.68 -13.37 27.07
C THR A 660 20.79 -12.95 26.10
N LEU A 661 20.82 -11.68 25.76
CA LEU A 661 21.79 -11.10 24.84
C LEU A 661 22.74 -10.19 25.61
N TYR A 662 24.02 -10.21 25.22
CA TYR A 662 25.09 -9.39 25.76
C TYR A 662 25.63 -8.47 24.68
N ASP A 663 25.90 -7.22 25.02
CA ASP A 663 26.65 -6.32 24.16
C ASP A 663 28.15 -6.50 24.39
N VAL A 664 28.92 -6.60 23.31
CA VAL A 664 30.38 -6.61 23.36
C VAL A 664 30.87 -5.20 23.02
N ARG A 665 31.53 -4.56 23.98
CA ARG A 665 32.15 -3.25 23.78
C ARG A 665 33.64 -3.33 23.96
N ALA A 666 34.40 -2.72 23.06
CA ALA A 666 35.83 -2.51 23.25
C ALA A 666 36.05 -1.32 24.18
N THR A 667 36.72 -1.56 25.31
CA THR A 667 37.10 -0.51 26.28
C THR A 667 38.59 -0.61 26.54
N LEU A 668 39.34 0.47 26.28
CA LEU A 668 40.80 0.58 26.54
C LEU A 668 41.64 -0.58 25.95
N GLY A 669 41.34 -0.96 24.70
CA GLY A 669 42.09 -2.02 23.99
C GLY A 669 41.72 -3.45 24.38
N THR A 670 40.75 -3.65 25.29
CA THR A 670 40.21 -4.95 25.67
C THR A 670 38.73 -5.05 25.37
N SER A 671 38.28 -6.21 24.92
CA SER A 671 36.86 -6.48 24.74
C SER A 671 36.24 -6.83 26.08
N ALA A 672 35.25 -6.06 26.52
CA ALA A 672 34.47 -6.37 27.73
C ALA A 672 33.04 -6.77 27.28
N LEU A 673 32.53 -7.86 27.88
CA LEU A 673 31.11 -8.19 27.83
C LEU A 673 30.39 -7.27 28.78
N ILE A 674 29.53 -6.41 28.31
CA ILE A 674 28.70 -5.53 29.11
C ILE A 674 27.29 -6.09 29.13
N ASN A 675 26.75 -6.31 30.31
CA ASN A 675 25.43 -6.89 30.53
C ASN A 675 24.30 -5.83 30.39
N TRP A 676 24.32 -5.05 29.33
CA TRP A 676 23.29 -4.05 29.04
C TRP A 676 22.37 -4.52 27.91
N GLY A 677 22.47 -5.80 27.54
CA GLY A 677 21.64 -6.42 26.56
C GLY A 677 20.26 -6.76 27.14
N ARG A 678 19.50 -7.50 26.36
CA ARG A 678 18.14 -7.93 26.71
C ARG A 678 18.15 -9.13 27.63
N TYR A 679 17.34 -9.09 28.71
CA TYR A 679 17.08 -10.26 29.53
C TYR A 679 16.21 -11.29 28.78
N GLY A 680 16.63 -12.54 28.78
CA GLY A 680 15.94 -13.62 28.09
C GLY A 680 14.58 -13.95 28.71
N ASN A 681 13.67 -14.46 27.89
CA ASN A 681 12.37 -14.96 28.31
C ASN A 681 12.09 -16.33 27.69
N PRO A 682 12.35 -17.44 28.35
CA PRO A 682 12.13 -18.78 27.82
C PRO A 682 10.65 -19.10 27.63
N ASP A 683 9.74 -18.37 28.27
CA ASP A 683 8.29 -18.52 28.19
C ASP A 683 7.66 -17.64 27.11
N LEU A 684 8.49 -16.95 26.31
CA LEU A 684 8.03 -16.15 25.18
C LEU A 684 7.20 -16.99 24.21
N ARG A 685 5.97 -16.53 23.94
CA ARG A 685 4.98 -17.25 23.13
C ARG A 685 4.39 -16.41 22.02
N TRP A 686 3.62 -17.04 21.14
CA TRP A 686 2.93 -16.43 20.03
C TRP A 686 1.95 -15.35 20.47
N GLU A 687 1.91 -14.21 19.75
CA GLU A 687 0.74 -13.34 19.82
C GLU A 687 -0.45 -14.10 19.22
N LYS A 688 -1.63 -13.96 19.81
CA LYS A 688 -2.86 -14.63 19.40
C LYS A 688 -3.86 -13.62 18.91
N GLN A 689 -4.27 -13.77 17.66
CA GLN A 689 -5.37 -13.00 17.11
C GLN A 689 -6.64 -13.86 17.09
N LYS A 690 -7.68 -13.41 17.78
CA LYS A 690 -9.03 -13.98 17.77
C LYS A 690 -9.90 -13.14 16.87
N GLN A 691 -10.46 -13.70 15.83
CA GLN A 691 -11.27 -12.95 14.88
C GLN A 691 -12.63 -13.59 14.64
N ILE A 692 -13.69 -12.75 14.67
CA ILE A 692 -15.03 -13.05 14.21
C ILE A 692 -15.32 -12.18 12.99
N ASN A 693 -15.86 -12.76 11.93
CA ASN A 693 -16.29 -12.06 10.73
C ASN A 693 -17.71 -12.49 10.34
N VAL A 694 -18.59 -11.54 10.02
CA VAL A 694 -19.92 -11.76 9.46
C VAL A 694 -19.98 -11.02 8.13
N GLY A 695 -20.32 -11.71 7.05
CA GLY A 695 -20.36 -11.14 5.71
C GLY A 695 -21.66 -11.42 4.99
N LEU A 696 -22.09 -10.48 4.16
CA LEU A 696 -23.22 -10.59 3.27
C LEU A 696 -22.80 -10.25 1.84
N ASP A 697 -22.95 -11.21 0.92
CA ASP A 697 -22.79 -10.97 -0.51
C ASP A 697 -24.14 -10.91 -1.17
N TYR A 698 -24.38 -9.87 -1.97
CA TYR A 698 -25.65 -9.63 -2.63
C TYR A 698 -25.43 -9.28 -4.10
N GLY A 699 -26.22 -9.86 -5.00
CA GLY A 699 -26.21 -9.61 -6.43
C GLY A 699 -27.63 -9.59 -7.00
N MET A 700 -27.94 -8.64 -7.86
CA MET A 700 -29.24 -8.50 -8.51
C MET A 700 -29.11 -8.06 -9.97
N PHE A 701 -30.21 -8.28 -10.73
CA PHE A 701 -30.30 -7.91 -12.17
C PHE A 701 -29.20 -8.57 -13.02
N ASN A 702 -28.90 -9.87 -12.81
CA ASN A 702 -27.81 -10.59 -13.46
C ASN A 702 -26.44 -9.92 -13.21
N ASP A 703 -26.16 -9.67 -11.93
CA ASP A 703 -24.95 -9.03 -11.40
C ASP A 703 -24.70 -7.60 -11.94
N ARG A 704 -25.75 -6.92 -12.45
CA ARG A 704 -25.64 -5.50 -12.78
C ARG A 704 -25.48 -4.62 -11.54
N LEU A 705 -25.97 -5.09 -10.41
CA LEU A 705 -25.74 -4.48 -9.11
C LEU A 705 -25.29 -5.56 -8.15
N SER A 706 -24.14 -5.39 -7.55
CA SER A 706 -23.63 -6.29 -6.51
C SER A 706 -23.02 -5.47 -5.37
N PHE A 707 -23.19 -5.95 -4.13
CA PHE A 707 -22.49 -5.40 -2.99
C PHE A 707 -22.03 -6.50 -2.03
N THR A 708 -21.00 -6.17 -1.27
CA THR A 708 -20.48 -6.99 -0.17
C THR A 708 -20.41 -6.13 1.07
N LEU A 709 -20.91 -6.65 2.19
CA LEU A 709 -20.82 -6.06 3.51
C LEU A 709 -20.11 -7.05 4.43
N ASP A 710 -19.05 -6.61 5.09
CA ASP A 710 -18.34 -7.38 6.12
C ASP A 710 -18.29 -6.61 7.44
N LEU A 711 -18.63 -7.30 8.54
CA LEU A 711 -18.47 -6.82 9.90
C LEU A 711 -17.42 -7.68 10.59
N PHE A 712 -16.43 -7.06 11.22
CA PHE A 712 -15.38 -7.81 11.88
C PHE A 712 -15.08 -7.31 13.30
N HIS A 713 -14.64 -8.26 14.13
CA HIS A 713 -14.14 -8.03 15.46
C HIS A 713 -12.87 -8.86 15.65
N ILE A 714 -11.79 -8.19 16.06
CA ILE A 714 -10.47 -8.78 16.23
C ILE A 714 -9.96 -8.40 17.61
N ASP A 715 -9.59 -9.39 18.43
CA ASP A 715 -8.84 -9.24 19.67
C ASP A 715 -7.45 -9.86 19.47
N ASN A 716 -6.42 -9.01 19.57
CA ASN A 716 -5.02 -9.43 19.59
C ASN A 716 -4.57 -9.50 21.04
N GLU A 717 -4.37 -10.71 21.53
CA GLU A 717 -3.95 -11.02 22.90
C GLU A 717 -2.49 -11.47 22.94
N ASP A 718 -1.92 -11.47 24.14
CA ASP A 718 -0.51 -11.88 24.35
C ASP A 718 0.46 -11.06 23.47
N LEU A 719 0.17 -9.75 23.25
CA LEU A 719 0.99 -8.89 22.42
C LEU A 719 2.41 -8.81 22.96
N LEU A 720 3.35 -8.88 22.05
CA LEU A 720 4.77 -8.84 22.35
C LEU A 720 5.22 -7.40 22.52
N MET A 721 5.73 -7.09 23.69
CA MET A 721 6.25 -5.76 24.04
C MET A 721 7.57 -5.87 24.77
N THR A 722 8.43 -4.88 24.54
CA THR A 722 9.61 -4.67 25.34
C THR A 722 9.20 -3.97 26.64
N ILE A 723 9.40 -4.64 27.78
CA ILE A 723 9.13 -4.10 29.10
C ILE A 723 10.44 -3.70 29.77
N SER A 724 10.42 -2.57 30.48
CA SER A 724 11.59 -2.10 31.24
C SER A 724 11.86 -2.99 32.44
N LYS A 725 13.13 -3.22 32.74
CA LYS A 725 13.62 -3.91 33.96
C LYS A 725 14.32 -2.93 34.86
N SER A 726 14.30 -3.22 36.17
CA SER A 726 15.10 -2.44 37.09
C SER A 726 16.58 -2.56 36.73
N PRO A 727 17.33 -1.46 36.64
CA PRO A 727 18.78 -1.49 36.40
C PRO A 727 19.56 -2.38 37.37
N SER A 728 19.02 -2.60 38.58
CA SER A 728 19.61 -3.53 39.58
C SER A 728 19.64 -4.99 39.15
N SER A 729 18.83 -5.36 38.10
CA SER A 729 18.88 -6.70 37.52
C SER A 729 20.08 -6.90 36.60
N GLY A 730 20.81 -5.85 36.25
CA GLY A 730 21.87 -5.85 35.23
C GLY A 730 21.37 -5.80 33.82
N TYR A 731 20.04 -5.63 33.57
CA TYR A 731 19.41 -5.54 32.26
C TYR A 731 18.47 -4.34 32.20
N LEU A 732 18.29 -3.76 31.00
CA LEU A 732 17.41 -2.63 30.82
C LEU A 732 16.02 -3.06 30.34
N ASP A 733 15.95 -4.14 29.59
CA ASP A 733 14.70 -4.58 28.97
C ASP A 733 14.53 -6.11 28.92
N GLN A 734 13.27 -6.54 28.70
CA GLN A 734 12.88 -7.91 28.42
C GLN A 734 11.70 -7.93 27.45
N LEU A 735 11.71 -8.86 26.52
CA LEU A 735 10.56 -9.10 25.67
C LEU A 735 9.54 -9.99 26.38
N ALA A 736 8.29 -9.54 26.46
CA ALA A 736 7.22 -10.25 27.17
C ALA A 736 5.88 -10.18 26.43
N ASN A 737 4.99 -11.14 26.70
CA ASN A 737 3.63 -11.20 26.18
C ASN A 737 2.68 -10.53 27.17
N VAL A 738 2.33 -9.24 26.95
CA VAL A 738 1.66 -8.46 28.02
C VAL A 738 0.44 -7.66 27.56
N GLY A 739 0.34 -7.22 26.32
CA GLY A 739 -0.71 -6.32 25.86
C GLY A 739 -1.92 -7.01 25.26
N THR A 740 -3.02 -6.25 25.13
CA THR A 740 -4.21 -6.63 24.34
C THR A 740 -4.70 -5.45 23.55
N LEU A 741 -4.89 -5.65 22.23
CA LEU A 741 -5.35 -4.65 21.28
C LEU A 741 -6.63 -5.14 20.60
N ARG A 742 -7.61 -4.26 20.40
CA ARG A 742 -8.90 -4.58 19.78
C ARG A 742 -9.10 -3.77 18.51
N ASN A 743 -9.47 -4.44 17.41
CA ASN A 743 -9.94 -3.81 16.19
C ASN A 743 -11.38 -4.22 15.89
N ARG A 744 -12.21 -3.26 15.56
CA ARG A 744 -13.60 -3.48 15.11
C ARG A 744 -13.86 -2.63 13.89
N GLY A 745 -14.60 -3.17 12.94
CA GLY A 745 -14.89 -2.38 11.75
C GLY A 745 -15.99 -2.91 10.88
N ILE A 746 -16.32 -2.08 9.91
CA ILE A 746 -17.28 -2.32 8.84
C ILE A 746 -16.61 -2.06 7.50
N GLU A 747 -16.82 -2.94 6.56
CA GLU A 747 -16.36 -2.85 5.18
C GLU A 747 -17.56 -3.00 4.26
N PHE A 748 -17.75 -2.07 3.35
CA PHE A 748 -18.79 -2.11 2.34
C PHE A 748 -18.20 -1.85 0.97
N SER A 749 -18.60 -2.63 -0.02
CA SER A 749 -18.25 -2.41 -1.43
C SER A 749 -19.48 -2.62 -2.30
N ILE A 750 -19.67 -1.77 -3.30
CA ILE A 750 -20.74 -1.86 -4.27
C ILE A 750 -20.18 -1.70 -5.67
N ASN A 751 -20.65 -2.54 -6.60
CA ASN A 751 -20.36 -2.45 -8.01
C ASN A 751 -21.68 -2.41 -8.79
N ALA A 752 -21.81 -1.46 -9.71
CA ALA A 752 -22.97 -1.30 -10.53
C ALA A 752 -22.58 -1.19 -12.01
N THR A 753 -23.38 -1.79 -12.88
CA THR A 753 -23.30 -1.65 -14.34
C THR A 753 -24.64 -1.12 -14.86
N PRO A 754 -24.92 0.22 -14.68
CA PRO A 754 -26.20 0.80 -15.05
C PRO A 754 -26.52 0.64 -16.53
N ILE A 755 -25.52 0.76 -17.38
CA ILE A 755 -25.65 0.64 -18.83
C ILE A 755 -24.77 -0.51 -19.32
N ARG A 756 -25.38 -1.49 -19.96
CA ARG A 756 -24.71 -2.61 -20.62
C ARG A 756 -25.41 -2.93 -21.92
N THR A 757 -24.90 -2.34 -23.00
CA THR A 757 -25.38 -2.56 -24.37
C THR A 757 -24.24 -3.00 -25.27
N LYS A 758 -24.50 -3.22 -26.56
CA LYS A 758 -23.45 -3.58 -27.53
C LYS A 758 -22.39 -2.48 -27.68
N ASP A 759 -22.79 -1.21 -27.65
CA ASP A 759 -21.92 -0.06 -27.93
C ASP A 759 -21.52 0.69 -26.66
N TRP A 760 -22.35 0.67 -25.62
CA TRP A 760 -22.15 1.38 -24.37
C TRP A 760 -22.01 0.43 -23.20
N ASN A 761 -21.00 0.64 -22.35
CA ASN A 761 -20.85 -0.02 -21.08
C ASN A 761 -20.43 1.02 -20.04
N TRP A 762 -21.17 1.09 -18.91
CA TRP A 762 -20.85 1.97 -17.81
C TRP A 762 -20.76 1.16 -16.52
N ASN A 763 -19.59 1.14 -15.90
CA ASN A 763 -19.33 0.50 -14.64
C ASN A 763 -18.99 1.55 -13.58
N ILE A 764 -19.55 1.38 -12.39
CA ILE A 764 -19.28 2.21 -11.22
C ILE A 764 -18.95 1.28 -10.06
N GLY A 765 -17.86 1.55 -9.35
CA GLY A 765 -17.53 0.89 -8.10
C GLY A 765 -17.26 1.89 -7.00
N PHE A 766 -17.72 1.58 -5.81
CA PHE A 766 -17.47 2.35 -4.60
C PHE A 766 -17.17 1.40 -3.45
N ASN A 767 -16.23 1.77 -2.59
CA ASN A 767 -15.98 1.06 -1.35
C ASN A 767 -15.69 2.02 -0.21
N ILE A 768 -16.06 1.61 1.00
CA ILE A 768 -15.82 2.33 2.23
C ILE A 768 -15.43 1.35 3.34
N SER A 769 -14.49 1.75 4.17
CA SER A 769 -14.02 1.01 5.33
C SER A 769 -13.91 1.94 6.51
N ALA A 770 -14.41 1.49 7.65
CA ALA A 770 -14.27 2.17 8.91
C ALA A 770 -13.83 1.17 9.97
N ASP A 771 -12.64 1.35 10.50
CA ASP A 771 -12.09 0.54 11.58
C ASP A 771 -11.75 1.41 12.78
N ARG A 772 -11.82 0.79 13.96
CA ARG A 772 -11.49 1.40 15.23
C ARG A 772 -10.54 0.50 16.00
N ASN A 773 -9.38 1.06 16.29
CA ASN A 773 -8.36 0.44 17.12
C ASN A 773 -8.48 0.92 18.56
N LYS A 774 -8.30 0.02 19.54
CA LYS A 774 -8.37 0.34 20.97
C LYS A 774 -7.42 -0.53 21.78
N ILE A 775 -6.56 0.08 22.60
CA ILE A 775 -5.74 -0.61 23.59
C ILE A 775 -6.66 -1.03 24.73
N ILE A 776 -6.73 -2.32 25.01
CA ILE A 776 -7.58 -2.90 26.07
C ILE A 776 -6.75 -3.11 27.33
N LYS A 777 -5.46 -3.48 27.16
CA LYS A 777 -4.56 -3.77 28.26
C LYS A 777 -3.12 -3.51 27.83
N LEU A 778 -2.31 -2.99 28.75
CA LEU A 778 -0.85 -2.86 28.65
C LEU A 778 -0.17 -3.81 29.63
N ASP A 779 1.09 -3.56 29.99
CA ASP A 779 1.85 -4.36 30.94
C ASP A 779 1.27 -4.26 32.36
N GLY A 780 1.00 -5.43 32.96
CA GLY A 780 0.50 -5.50 34.34
C GLY A 780 -0.79 -4.72 34.52
N GLN A 781 -0.74 -3.70 35.39
CA GLN A 781 -1.84 -2.76 35.66
C GLN A 781 -1.58 -1.36 35.06
N ALA A 782 -0.55 -1.21 34.22
CA ALA A 782 -0.24 0.06 33.61
C ALA A 782 -1.43 0.56 32.79
N GLN A 783 -1.84 1.81 33.01
CA GLN A 783 -2.88 2.47 32.26
C GLN A 783 -2.30 3.28 31.11
N GLU A 784 -1.01 3.64 31.21
CA GLU A 784 -0.33 4.48 30.24
C GLU A 784 1.16 4.12 30.15
N ILE A 785 1.73 4.27 28.97
CA ILE A 785 3.17 4.16 28.72
C ILE A 785 3.57 5.34 27.84
N TYR A 786 4.47 6.18 28.36
CA TYR A 786 4.95 7.33 27.63
C TYR A 786 6.21 6.99 26.84
N LYS A 787 6.27 7.48 25.60
CA LYS A 787 7.47 7.48 24.81
C LYS A 787 8.29 8.73 25.15
N LEU A 788 9.40 8.51 25.81
CA LEU A 788 10.34 9.58 26.14
C LEU A 788 11.31 9.83 24.97
N GLY A 789 11.78 11.08 24.82
CA GLY A 789 12.91 11.43 23.98
C GLY A 789 14.20 10.73 24.45
N GLY A 790 15.24 10.71 23.60
CA GLY A 790 16.52 10.06 23.92
C GLY A 790 17.18 10.64 25.19
N MET A 791 18.27 10.01 25.64
CA MET A 791 18.92 10.26 26.94
C MET A 791 19.25 11.72 27.31
N SER A 792 19.24 12.65 26.34
CA SER A 792 19.47 14.09 26.60
C SER A 792 18.20 14.90 26.86
N ASN A 793 17.02 14.40 26.48
CA ASN A 793 15.73 15.06 26.66
C ASN A 793 14.68 14.05 27.11
N ASN A 794 14.45 13.97 28.41
CA ASN A 794 13.36 13.14 29.00
C ASN A 794 11.95 13.70 28.73
N GLU A 795 11.79 14.52 27.71
CA GLU A 795 10.49 15.07 27.33
C GLU A 795 9.58 13.98 26.73
N ILE A 796 8.31 14.02 27.12
CA ILE A 796 7.28 13.14 26.56
C ILE A 796 7.07 13.52 25.09
N GLN A 797 7.22 12.52 24.20
CA GLN A 797 7.01 12.72 22.77
C GLN A 797 5.53 12.98 22.45
N THR A 798 5.25 13.69 21.37
CA THR A 798 3.87 13.94 20.89
C THR A 798 3.19 12.66 20.41
N GLU A 799 3.96 11.69 19.90
CA GLU A 799 3.46 10.45 19.28
C GLU A 799 4.16 9.21 19.85
N GLY A 800 3.45 8.09 19.77
CA GLY A 800 3.97 6.80 20.23
C GLY A 800 3.70 6.49 21.70
N ASN A 801 2.94 7.37 22.38
CA ASN A 801 2.43 7.08 23.72
C ASN A 801 1.25 6.11 23.66
N LEU A 802 1.11 5.27 24.68
CA LEU A 802 0.10 4.22 24.75
C LEU A 802 -0.80 4.49 25.96
N PHE A 803 -2.12 4.53 25.73
CA PHE A 803 -3.13 4.75 26.77
C PHE A 803 -4.18 3.67 26.69
N VAL A 804 -4.50 3.02 27.80
CA VAL A 804 -5.61 2.06 27.88
C VAL A 804 -6.91 2.81 27.59
N GLY A 805 -7.69 2.28 26.66
CA GLY A 805 -8.92 2.89 26.22
C GLY A 805 -8.81 3.74 24.95
N GLU A 806 -7.62 4.11 24.52
CA GLU A 806 -7.36 4.93 23.35
C GLU A 806 -6.82 4.09 22.15
N SER A 807 -6.71 4.75 21.00
CA SER A 807 -6.07 4.16 19.80
C SER A 807 -4.55 4.08 19.97
N LEU A 808 -3.92 3.15 19.24
CA LEU A 808 -2.47 3.03 19.18
C LEU A 808 -1.78 4.30 18.61
N ASN A 809 -2.43 5.01 17.70
CA ASN A 809 -1.88 6.14 16.95
C ASN A 809 -2.41 7.48 17.50
N THR A 810 -2.41 7.67 18.82
CA THR A 810 -2.83 8.91 19.45
C THR A 810 -1.78 10.01 19.28
N ILE A 811 -2.26 11.26 19.29
CA ILE A 811 -1.45 12.48 19.36
C ILE A 811 -1.66 13.07 20.74
N TYR A 812 -0.57 13.22 21.49
CA TYR A 812 -0.56 13.62 22.89
C TYR A 812 0.23 14.92 23.06
N MET A 813 -0.46 16.02 23.43
CA MET A 813 0.15 17.35 23.55
C MET A 813 -0.71 18.27 24.42
N TYR A 814 -0.22 19.49 24.65
CA TYR A 814 -1.00 20.53 25.32
C TYR A 814 -2.21 20.94 24.51
N LEU A 815 -3.34 21.19 25.15
CA LEU A 815 -4.43 21.91 24.53
C LEU A 815 -4.06 23.39 24.37
N PHE A 816 -4.32 23.94 23.18
CA PHE A 816 -4.21 25.37 22.94
C PHE A 816 -5.37 26.09 23.65
N ASP A 817 -5.09 27.13 24.43
CA ASP A 817 -6.07 28.03 25.03
C ASP A 817 -6.25 29.27 24.15
N ARG A 818 -5.22 30.11 24.06
CA ARG A 818 -5.28 31.37 23.29
C ARG A 818 -3.92 31.86 22.84
N ILE A 819 -3.92 32.83 21.92
CA ILE A 819 -2.79 33.76 21.73
C ILE A 819 -2.93 34.84 22.79
N ILE A 820 -1.91 35.03 23.61
CA ILE A 820 -1.86 35.94 24.72
C ILE A 820 -2.11 37.40 24.24
N GLN A 821 -3.01 38.12 24.89
CA GLN A 821 -3.23 39.55 24.68
C GLN A 821 -2.62 40.35 25.81
N GLU A 822 -2.43 41.65 25.61
CA GLU A 822 -1.97 42.55 26.68
C GLU A 822 -2.85 42.49 27.94
N SER A 823 -4.15 42.31 27.75
CA SER A 823 -5.13 42.13 28.83
C SER A 823 -5.01 40.83 29.62
N ASP A 824 -4.31 39.81 29.08
CA ASP A 824 -4.15 38.54 29.71
C ASP A 824 -2.93 38.48 30.65
N MET A 825 -2.07 39.49 30.63
CA MET A 825 -0.75 39.40 31.27
C MET A 825 -0.82 39.26 32.79
N ASP A 826 -1.84 39.80 33.47
CA ASP A 826 -2.04 39.59 34.92
C ASP A 826 -2.29 38.10 35.23
N TYR A 827 -3.11 37.45 34.42
CA TYR A 827 -3.35 36.01 34.53
C TYR A 827 -2.09 35.20 34.19
N VAL A 828 -1.44 35.50 33.07
CA VAL A 828 -0.24 34.79 32.61
C VAL A 828 0.87 34.85 33.63
N ASN A 829 1.10 36.03 34.25
CA ASN A 829 2.10 36.24 35.29
C ASN A 829 1.77 35.50 36.61
N SER A 830 0.51 35.11 36.82
CA SER A 830 0.11 34.28 37.97
C SER A 830 0.35 32.77 37.74
N LEU A 831 0.68 32.37 36.49
CA LEU A 831 0.96 30.97 36.17
C LEU A 831 2.43 30.62 36.37
N GLU A 832 2.71 29.39 36.81
CA GLU A 832 4.05 28.81 36.82
C GLU A 832 4.29 28.11 35.47
N LEU A 833 5.18 28.64 34.62
CA LEU A 833 5.48 28.16 33.29
C LEU A 833 6.80 27.36 33.22
N GLY A 834 7.40 27.00 34.36
CA GLY A 834 8.71 26.39 34.46
C GLY A 834 9.80 27.35 34.05
N SER A 835 10.68 26.96 33.12
CA SER A 835 11.76 27.83 32.59
C SER A 835 11.31 28.71 31.43
N ARG A 836 10.00 28.71 31.08
CA ARG A 836 9.47 29.46 29.94
C ARG A 836 9.03 30.85 30.36
N THR A 837 9.09 31.76 29.41
CA THR A 837 8.50 33.10 29.54
C THR A 837 7.39 33.25 28.52
N ALA A 838 6.42 34.09 28.80
CA ALA A 838 5.31 34.31 27.90
C ALA A 838 5.00 35.83 27.80
N GLN A 839 4.63 36.27 26.64
CA GLN A 839 4.40 37.66 26.29
C GLN A 839 3.18 37.79 25.39
N PRO A 840 2.62 38.99 25.23
CA PRO A 840 1.56 39.22 24.25
C PRO A 840 1.98 38.75 22.86
N GLY A 841 1.08 38.01 22.18
CA GLY A 841 1.34 37.37 20.89
C GLY A 841 1.92 35.96 21.00
N ASP A 842 2.33 35.47 22.18
CA ASP A 842 2.78 34.11 22.40
C ASP A 842 1.60 33.14 22.58
N ILE A 843 1.87 31.84 22.49
CA ILE A 843 0.90 30.77 22.66
C ILE A 843 0.76 30.46 24.15
N LEU A 844 -0.47 30.40 24.66
CA LEU A 844 -0.78 29.89 25.99
C LEU A 844 -1.46 28.50 25.87
N PRO A 845 -0.88 27.47 26.47
CA PRO A 845 -1.58 26.19 26.71
C PRO A 845 -2.66 26.35 27.79
N LEU A 846 -3.66 25.49 27.74
CA LEU A 846 -4.69 25.39 28.76
C LEU A 846 -4.12 24.72 30.03
N ASP A 847 -4.26 25.40 31.19
CA ASP A 847 -4.12 24.77 32.50
C ASP A 847 -5.32 23.86 32.73
N ARG A 848 -5.13 22.56 32.49
CA ARG A 848 -6.22 21.58 32.41
C ARG A 848 -6.71 21.15 33.78
N ASP A 849 -5.84 21.09 34.77
CA ASP A 849 -6.16 20.69 36.14
C ASP A 849 -6.41 21.93 37.07
N HIS A 850 -6.27 23.13 36.51
CA HIS A 850 -6.52 24.43 37.18
C HIS A 850 -5.64 24.63 38.46
N ASN A 851 -4.41 24.10 38.42
CA ASN A 851 -3.50 24.23 39.54
C ASN A 851 -2.54 25.42 39.48
N GLY A 852 -2.61 26.20 38.38
CA GLY A 852 -1.75 27.35 38.11
C GLY A 852 -0.35 27.00 37.61
N ILE A 853 -0.09 25.72 37.28
CA ILE A 853 1.22 25.24 36.86
C ILE A 853 1.06 24.56 35.51
N ILE A 854 1.65 25.10 34.44
CA ILE A 854 1.66 24.45 33.12
C ILE A 854 2.79 23.45 33.01
N ASN A 855 2.47 22.17 33.03
CA ASN A 855 3.44 21.06 32.96
C ASN A 855 2.89 19.84 32.18
N ASP A 856 3.62 18.71 32.17
CA ASP A 856 3.23 17.51 31.41
C ASP A 856 1.88 16.90 31.80
N LYS A 857 1.30 17.24 32.97
CA LYS A 857 -0.04 16.77 33.39
C LYS A 857 -1.17 17.49 32.63
N ASP A 858 -0.87 18.63 32.04
CA ASP A 858 -1.83 19.38 31.19
C ASP A 858 -1.91 18.85 29.76
N ARG A 859 -1.03 17.94 29.40
CA ARG A 859 -1.11 17.24 28.14
C ARG A 859 -2.29 16.25 28.12
N THR A 860 -2.85 16.04 26.95
CA THR A 860 -3.94 15.07 26.75
C THR A 860 -3.92 14.54 25.32
N VAL A 861 -4.70 13.49 25.07
CA VAL A 861 -4.94 12.99 23.71
C VAL A 861 -5.81 13.98 22.97
N VAL A 862 -5.26 14.65 21.96
CA VAL A 862 -5.94 15.70 21.19
C VAL A 862 -6.43 15.21 19.82
N GLY A 863 -6.01 14.03 19.39
CA GLY A 863 -6.40 13.46 18.12
C GLY A 863 -5.82 12.07 17.86
N VAL A 864 -6.23 11.51 16.72
CA VAL A 864 -5.77 10.19 16.24
C VAL A 864 -5.33 10.32 14.78
N LYS A 865 -4.22 9.68 14.44
CA LYS A 865 -3.67 9.68 13.07
C LYS A 865 -4.44 8.77 12.13
N ASP A 866 -5.12 7.75 12.65
CA ASP A 866 -5.92 6.84 11.85
C ASP A 866 -7.21 7.51 11.36
N PRO A 867 -7.60 7.30 10.10
CA PRO A 867 -8.83 7.87 9.58
C PRO A 867 -10.07 7.26 10.23
N LYS A 868 -11.15 8.04 10.29
CA LYS A 868 -12.47 7.55 10.71
C LYS A 868 -13.09 6.62 9.67
N PHE A 869 -12.90 6.92 8.40
CA PHE A 869 -13.23 6.06 7.27
C PHE A 869 -12.37 6.41 6.06
N TYR A 870 -12.17 5.42 5.19
CA TYR A 870 -11.39 5.54 3.96
C TYR A 870 -11.96 4.61 2.89
N GLY A 871 -11.59 4.87 1.64
CA GLY A 871 -12.04 4.05 0.53
C GLY A 871 -11.73 4.64 -0.83
N GLY A 872 -12.48 4.17 -1.83
CA GLY A 872 -12.32 4.64 -3.19
C GLY A 872 -13.60 4.59 -4.01
N ILE A 873 -13.55 5.32 -5.11
CA ILE A 873 -14.57 5.34 -6.14
C ILE A 873 -13.89 5.17 -7.49
N HIS A 874 -14.47 4.35 -8.34
CA HIS A 874 -14.02 4.25 -9.72
C HIS A 874 -15.21 4.18 -10.67
N THR A 875 -15.05 4.76 -11.85
CA THR A 875 -16.04 4.66 -12.90
C THR A 875 -15.35 4.48 -14.24
N THR A 876 -15.92 3.59 -15.07
CA THR A 876 -15.45 3.36 -16.43
C THR A 876 -16.64 3.44 -17.38
N VAL A 877 -16.56 4.35 -18.34
CA VAL A 877 -17.53 4.50 -19.43
C VAL A 877 -16.85 4.11 -20.73
N SER A 878 -17.40 3.13 -21.44
CA SER A 878 -16.89 2.69 -22.73
C SER A 878 -17.93 2.87 -23.83
N TRP A 879 -17.49 3.40 -24.99
CA TRP A 879 -18.31 3.61 -26.16
C TRP A 879 -17.53 3.31 -27.45
N LYS A 880 -17.90 2.25 -28.19
CA LYS A 880 -17.32 1.89 -29.50
C LYS A 880 -15.78 1.92 -29.53
N GLY A 881 -15.13 1.41 -28.48
CA GLY A 881 -13.67 1.39 -28.36
C GLY A 881 -13.06 2.59 -27.64
N LEU A 882 -13.78 3.70 -27.48
CA LEU A 882 -13.38 4.81 -26.60
C LEU A 882 -13.73 4.44 -25.15
N GLU A 883 -12.83 4.67 -24.22
CA GLU A 883 -12.97 4.37 -22.80
C GLU A 883 -12.47 5.53 -21.96
N LEU A 884 -13.31 6.00 -21.04
CA LEU A 884 -12.95 6.94 -19.98
C LEU A 884 -13.00 6.21 -18.64
N THR A 885 -11.89 6.17 -17.93
CA THR A 885 -11.80 5.64 -16.57
C THR A 885 -11.36 6.72 -15.59
N LEU A 886 -12.12 6.89 -14.51
CA LEU A 886 -11.78 7.78 -13.40
C LEU A 886 -11.64 6.94 -12.14
N VAL A 887 -10.56 7.18 -11.38
CA VAL A 887 -10.30 6.53 -10.08
C VAL A 887 -10.00 7.60 -9.05
N GLY A 888 -10.74 7.57 -7.95
CA GLY A 888 -10.51 8.45 -6.82
C GLY A 888 -10.35 7.65 -5.52
N ASN A 889 -9.58 8.19 -4.59
CA ASN A 889 -9.46 7.68 -3.24
C ASN A 889 -9.72 8.78 -2.22
N TYR A 890 -10.18 8.40 -1.04
CA TYR A 890 -10.46 9.33 0.03
C TYR A 890 -10.12 8.75 1.40
N SER A 891 -9.81 9.66 2.31
CA SER A 891 -9.58 9.38 3.73
C SER A 891 -10.17 10.53 4.54
N TYR A 892 -10.92 10.23 5.61
CA TYR A 892 -11.59 11.23 6.40
C TYR A 892 -11.36 11.04 7.89
N GLY A 893 -11.11 12.15 8.58
CA GLY A 893 -11.06 12.25 10.04
C GLY A 893 -9.69 11.95 10.67
N ALA A 894 -8.66 11.68 9.87
CA ALA A 894 -7.27 11.62 10.32
C ALA A 894 -6.80 13.00 10.79
N LYS A 895 -6.01 13.02 11.87
CA LYS A 895 -5.32 14.22 12.35
C LYS A 895 -3.83 14.05 12.17
N LYS A 896 -3.16 15.13 11.75
CA LYS A 896 -1.69 15.14 11.58
C LYS A 896 -1.12 16.49 12.00
N THR A 897 0.13 16.50 12.41
CA THR A 897 0.95 17.69 12.48
C THR A 897 1.79 17.81 11.23
N SER A 898 2.01 19.03 10.74
CA SER A 898 2.94 19.29 9.64
C SER A 898 4.16 19.97 10.19
N PHE A 899 5.27 19.26 10.27
CA PHE A 899 6.55 19.84 10.69
C PHE A 899 6.93 21.03 9.79
N LEU A 900 6.78 20.85 8.49
CA LEU A 900 7.14 21.88 7.51
C LEU A 900 6.27 23.13 7.65
N TYR A 901 4.94 22.97 7.66
CA TYR A 901 4.04 24.10 7.84
C TYR A 901 4.28 24.81 9.17
N ASN A 902 4.45 24.05 10.26
CA ASN A 902 4.73 24.62 11.58
C ASN A 902 5.99 25.48 11.55
N SER A 903 7.09 24.99 10.95
CA SER A 903 8.33 25.77 10.83
C SER A 903 8.19 27.01 9.95
N LEU A 904 7.33 26.95 8.93
CA LEU A 904 7.12 28.08 8.01
C LEU A 904 6.20 29.17 8.56
N VAL A 905 5.31 28.86 9.53
CA VAL A 905 4.42 29.86 10.17
C VAL A 905 4.98 30.42 11.47
N THR A 906 6.10 29.88 11.94
CA THR A 906 6.81 30.38 13.13
C THR A 906 8.22 30.85 12.79
N SER A 907 8.46 31.20 11.52
CA SER A 907 9.73 31.74 11.07
C SER A 907 10.00 33.10 11.72
N ASP A 908 11.23 33.31 12.12
CA ASP A 908 11.75 34.56 12.63
C ASP A 908 12.29 35.50 11.52
N GLY A 909 12.01 35.17 10.28
CA GLY A 909 12.50 35.87 9.10
C GLY A 909 13.93 35.53 8.70
N ARG A 910 14.62 34.58 9.40
CA ARG A 910 15.91 34.05 8.95
C ARG A 910 15.76 32.96 7.91
N SER A 911 14.58 32.37 7.78
CA SER A 911 14.23 31.35 6.80
C SER A 911 12.95 31.73 6.08
N ALA A 912 12.71 31.13 4.89
CA ALA A 912 11.45 31.30 4.16
C ALA A 912 10.25 31.03 5.06
N ALA A 913 9.16 31.71 4.83
CA ALA A 913 7.95 31.55 5.60
C ALA A 913 6.71 31.34 4.70
N HIS A 914 5.69 30.68 5.22
CA HIS A 914 4.39 30.53 4.57
C HIS A 914 3.65 31.86 4.55
N LYS A 915 2.89 32.16 3.49
CA LYS A 915 2.11 33.42 3.39
C LYS A 915 1.16 33.67 4.56
N ASP A 916 0.72 32.62 5.25
CA ASP A 916 -0.12 32.76 6.43
C ASP A 916 0.54 33.57 7.55
N ILE A 917 1.88 33.63 7.61
CA ILE A 917 2.63 34.42 8.60
C ILE A 917 2.36 35.93 8.47
N LEU A 918 1.91 36.39 7.31
CA LEU A 918 1.50 37.80 7.13
C LEU A 918 0.28 38.15 7.98
N ASN A 919 -0.49 37.14 8.44
CA ASN A 919 -1.60 37.30 9.39
C ASN A 919 -1.18 37.00 10.85
N ARG A 920 0.11 37.12 11.19
CA ARG A 920 0.60 36.93 12.55
C ARG A 920 0.05 37.97 13.52
N TRP A 921 0.13 37.63 14.79
CA TRP A 921 -0.24 38.54 15.85
C TRP A 921 0.68 39.80 15.84
N THR A 922 0.08 40.98 15.87
CA THR A 922 0.68 42.27 16.15
C THR A 922 -0.28 43.06 17.03
N PRO A 923 0.13 44.17 17.69
CA PRO A 923 -0.79 45.02 18.45
C PRO A 923 -1.99 45.51 17.64
N GLU A 924 -1.88 45.62 16.31
CA GLU A 924 -2.92 46.05 15.38
C GLU A 924 -3.73 44.83 14.84
N ASN A 925 -3.20 43.61 14.91
CA ASN A 925 -3.84 42.38 14.43
C ASN A 925 -3.91 41.32 15.54
N THR A 926 -4.77 41.53 16.51
CA THR A 926 -4.90 40.68 17.69
C THR A 926 -5.79 39.45 17.47
N ASN A 927 -6.64 39.45 16.40
CA ASN A 927 -7.57 38.34 16.10
C ASN A 927 -6.96 37.34 15.12
N THR A 928 -5.97 36.59 15.55
CA THR A 928 -5.24 35.61 14.75
C THR A 928 -4.87 34.39 15.59
N LEU A 929 -4.62 33.27 14.91
CA LEU A 929 -4.07 32.03 15.49
C LEU A 929 -2.59 31.82 15.18
N ILE A 930 -1.93 32.80 14.54
CA ILE A 930 -0.50 32.74 14.23
C ILE A 930 0.22 33.64 15.24
N PRO A 931 1.19 33.09 15.97
CA PRO A 931 1.88 33.86 17.00
C PRO A 931 2.68 35.03 16.42
N ARG A 932 3.14 35.91 17.25
CA ARG A 932 4.02 37.01 16.89
C ARG A 932 5.34 36.56 16.28
N ALA A 933 5.99 37.40 15.52
CA ALA A 933 7.34 37.13 15.07
C ALA A 933 8.36 37.34 16.23
N TYR A 934 9.33 36.40 16.34
CA TYR A 934 10.35 36.43 17.40
C TYR A 934 11.67 35.81 16.88
N HIS A 935 12.81 36.36 17.34
CA HIS A 935 14.12 35.81 16.97
C HIS A 935 14.57 34.72 17.96
N ALA A 936 14.56 34.94 19.24
CA ALA A 936 14.85 33.97 20.27
C ALA A 936 13.60 33.65 21.11
N PHE A 937 13.11 32.43 21.00
CA PHE A 937 11.85 32.03 21.60
C PHE A 937 12.03 31.26 22.89
N SER A 938 11.34 31.67 23.93
CA SER A 938 11.38 31.04 25.23
C SER A 938 10.00 30.55 25.73
N GLY A 939 8.96 30.65 24.93
CA GLY A 939 7.58 30.28 25.26
C GLY A 939 7.20 28.86 24.89
N PHE A 940 5.88 28.61 24.72
CA PHE A 940 5.37 27.34 24.20
C PHE A 940 5.34 27.35 22.68
N GLY A 941 6.06 26.43 22.05
CA GLY A 941 6.14 26.33 20.59
C GLY A 941 4.80 25.99 19.94
N TYR A 942 4.55 26.51 18.73
CA TYR A 942 3.38 26.20 17.91
C TYR A 942 3.17 24.68 17.78
N GLY A 943 4.24 23.92 17.56
CA GLY A 943 4.22 22.47 17.40
C GLY A 943 3.97 21.66 18.68
N SER A 944 4.00 22.30 19.88
CA SER A 944 3.78 21.61 21.16
C SER A 944 2.31 21.63 21.62
N THR A 945 1.45 22.41 20.97
CA THR A 945 0.04 22.57 21.31
C THR A 945 -0.90 22.08 20.22
N SER A 946 -2.15 21.84 20.56
CA SER A 946 -3.21 21.40 19.60
C SER A 946 -3.48 22.42 18.47
N LEU A 947 -2.92 23.61 18.56
CA LEU A 947 -2.97 24.62 17.49
C LEU A 947 -2.34 24.12 16.18
N CYS A 948 -1.25 23.33 16.27
CA CYS A 948 -0.57 22.76 15.10
C CYS A 948 -1.33 21.56 14.47
N LEU A 949 -2.40 21.08 15.13
CA LEU A 949 -3.11 19.89 14.69
C LEU A 949 -4.01 20.18 13.50
N GLN A 950 -3.74 19.55 12.39
CA GLN A 950 -4.46 19.76 11.15
C GLN A 950 -5.40 18.59 10.81
N ASP A 951 -6.48 18.91 10.10
CA ASP A 951 -7.36 17.93 9.48
C ASP A 951 -6.69 17.38 8.21
N ALA A 952 -6.27 16.11 8.25
CA ALA A 952 -5.65 15.41 7.14
C ALA A 952 -6.66 14.66 6.26
N SER A 953 -7.94 15.01 6.36
CA SER A 953 -8.97 14.50 5.44
C SER A 953 -8.70 14.94 4.02
N PHE A 954 -8.93 14.03 3.06
CA PHE A 954 -8.78 14.37 1.64
C PHE A 954 -9.69 13.54 0.74
N PHE A 955 -9.96 14.07 -0.42
CA PHE A 955 -10.41 13.35 -1.62
C PHE A 955 -9.42 13.63 -2.75
N ARG A 956 -8.93 12.57 -3.41
CA ARG A 956 -7.97 12.67 -4.50
C ARG A 956 -8.51 12.01 -5.76
N LEU A 957 -8.44 12.71 -6.90
CA LEU A 957 -8.58 12.12 -8.21
C LEU A 957 -7.23 11.49 -8.59
N SER A 958 -7.09 10.19 -8.24
CA SER A 958 -5.82 9.47 -8.37
C SER A 958 -5.45 9.19 -9.82
N SER A 959 -6.45 8.94 -10.68
CA SER A 959 -6.23 8.69 -12.11
C SER A 959 -7.45 9.08 -12.95
N ALA A 960 -7.17 9.68 -14.11
CA ALA A 960 -8.13 9.89 -15.19
C ALA A 960 -7.50 9.40 -16.50
N THR A 961 -8.04 8.31 -17.06
CA THR A 961 -7.50 7.67 -18.26
C THR A 961 -8.52 7.75 -19.40
N LEU A 962 -8.09 8.29 -20.52
CA LEU A 962 -8.81 8.25 -21.80
C LEU A 962 -8.08 7.28 -22.72
N ALA A 963 -8.75 6.23 -23.17
CA ALA A 963 -8.16 5.21 -24.00
C ALA A 963 -9.00 4.94 -25.25
N TYR A 964 -8.35 4.52 -26.33
CA TYR A 964 -9.02 4.07 -27.54
C TYR A 964 -8.46 2.73 -28.01
N THR A 965 -9.33 1.75 -28.11
CA THR A 965 -9.01 0.43 -28.65
C THR A 965 -9.49 0.35 -30.11
N PHE A 966 -8.57 0.14 -31.02
CA PHE A 966 -8.85 0.10 -32.45
C PHE A 966 -9.66 -1.14 -32.83
N PRO A 967 -10.65 -0.99 -33.74
CA PRO A 967 -11.44 -2.14 -34.22
C PRO A 967 -10.57 -3.19 -34.94
N ARG A 968 -10.75 -4.46 -34.59
CA ARG A 968 -9.99 -5.59 -35.17
C ARG A 968 -9.96 -5.60 -36.69
N LYS A 969 -11.06 -5.19 -37.37
CA LYS A 969 -11.13 -5.10 -38.86
C LYS A 969 -10.06 -4.19 -39.47
N LEU A 970 -9.65 -3.14 -38.75
CA LEU A 970 -8.59 -2.22 -39.19
C LEU A 970 -7.21 -2.77 -38.91
N ILE A 971 -6.97 -3.26 -37.71
CA ILE A 971 -5.64 -3.67 -37.23
C ILE A 971 -5.20 -5.03 -37.77
N ASN A 972 -6.12 -5.93 -38.09
CA ASN A 972 -5.78 -7.21 -38.76
C ASN A 972 -5.09 -7.03 -40.10
N LYS A 973 -5.29 -5.88 -40.77
CA LYS A 973 -4.58 -5.54 -42.02
C LYS A 973 -3.06 -5.35 -41.82
N ILE A 974 -2.67 -5.04 -40.61
CA ILE A 974 -1.28 -4.85 -40.21
C ILE A 974 -0.80 -5.96 -39.24
N TYR A 975 -1.48 -7.12 -39.26
CA TYR A 975 -1.15 -8.32 -38.47
C TYR A 975 -1.21 -8.12 -36.96
N LEU A 976 -2.03 -7.16 -36.46
CA LEU A 976 -2.22 -6.97 -35.00
C LEU A 976 -3.55 -7.57 -34.55
N ASP A 977 -3.53 -8.22 -33.39
CA ASP A 977 -4.72 -8.74 -32.70
C ASP A 977 -5.37 -7.68 -31.82
N ASN A 978 -4.55 -6.79 -31.21
CA ASN A 978 -4.99 -5.67 -30.38
C ASN A 978 -4.07 -4.46 -30.58
N LEU A 979 -4.67 -3.28 -30.60
CA LEU A 979 -3.98 -1.99 -30.52
C LEU A 979 -4.81 -1.05 -29.66
N ARG A 980 -4.24 -0.62 -28.52
CA ARG A 980 -4.85 0.33 -27.60
C ARG A 980 -3.85 1.46 -27.30
N ILE A 981 -4.31 2.71 -27.48
CA ILE A 981 -3.56 3.92 -27.10
C ILE A 981 -4.31 4.56 -25.96
N TYR A 982 -3.58 5.10 -24.98
CA TYR A 982 -4.19 5.76 -23.85
C TYR A 982 -3.38 6.99 -23.39
N PHE A 983 -4.11 7.93 -22.82
CA PHE A 983 -3.57 9.08 -22.10
C PHE A 983 -4.09 9.06 -20.67
N THR A 984 -3.21 9.21 -19.69
CA THR A 984 -3.56 9.21 -18.26
C THR A 984 -2.97 10.41 -17.55
N GLY A 985 -3.80 11.09 -16.77
CA GLY A 985 -3.33 12.03 -15.75
C GLY A 985 -3.45 11.40 -14.36
N SER A 986 -2.37 11.42 -13.59
CA SER A 986 -2.33 10.88 -12.21
C SER A 986 -2.20 12.01 -11.19
N ASN A 987 -2.86 11.85 -10.03
CA ASN A 987 -2.89 12.82 -8.93
C ASN A 987 -3.28 14.24 -9.39
N LEU A 988 -4.29 14.32 -10.27
CA LEU A 988 -4.69 15.57 -10.93
C LEU A 988 -5.22 16.61 -9.95
N PHE A 989 -5.89 16.15 -8.89
CA PHE A 989 -6.58 17.00 -7.95
C PHE A 989 -6.65 16.35 -6.57
N THR A 990 -6.35 17.13 -5.51
CA THR A 990 -6.53 16.73 -4.11
C THR A 990 -7.27 17.83 -3.36
N ALA A 991 -8.51 17.55 -2.94
CA ALA A 991 -9.27 18.42 -2.04
C ALA A 991 -8.89 18.08 -0.60
N THR A 992 -8.30 19.03 0.12
CA THR A 992 -7.89 18.86 1.52
C THR A 992 -7.77 20.20 2.22
N LYS A 993 -7.90 20.18 3.55
CA LYS A 993 -7.62 21.32 4.44
C LYS A 993 -6.19 21.26 4.99
N TYR A 994 -5.44 20.18 4.70
CA TYR A 994 -4.06 20.03 5.15
C TYR A 994 -3.16 21.06 4.48
N LYS A 995 -2.41 21.81 5.28
CA LYS A 995 -1.56 22.91 4.80
C LYS A 995 -0.16 22.48 4.43
N GLY A 996 0.32 21.30 4.90
CA GLY A 996 1.55 20.67 4.45
C GLY A 996 1.51 20.26 2.97
N PHE A 997 2.52 19.57 2.47
CA PHE A 997 2.56 19.15 1.06
C PHE A 997 1.45 18.19 0.72
N ASP A 998 1.33 17.08 1.46
CA ASP A 998 0.37 16.04 1.15
C ASP A 998 -0.18 15.39 2.43
N PRO A 999 -1.52 15.27 2.56
CA PRO A 999 -2.13 14.67 3.74
C PRO A 999 -1.82 13.19 3.91
N GLU A 1000 -1.39 12.48 2.84
CA GLU A 1000 -1.05 11.06 2.85
C GLU A 1000 0.45 10.83 3.06
N THR A 1001 1.31 11.39 2.20
CA THR A 1001 2.76 11.15 2.22
C THR A 1001 3.52 12.02 3.22
N GLY A 1002 2.92 13.13 3.67
CA GLY A 1002 3.54 14.06 4.63
C GLY A 1002 4.43 15.10 3.96
N ASP A 1003 5.48 15.56 4.68
CA ASP A 1003 6.22 16.77 4.35
C ASP A 1003 7.65 16.55 3.82
N TRP A 1004 8.17 15.33 3.87
CA TRP A 1004 9.58 15.06 3.57
C TRP A 1004 9.90 14.99 2.08
N TYR A 1005 8.97 14.47 1.28
CA TYR A 1005 9.10 14.41 -0.16
C TYR A 1005 7.75 14.74 -0.81
N PRO A 1006 7.69 15.67 -1.77
CA PRO A 1006 6.43 16.13 -2.36
C PRO A 1006 5.80 15.07 -3.24
N ASN A 1007 4.47 14.97 -3.21
CA ASN A 1007 3.74 14.14 -4.14
C ASN A 1007 3.78 14.73 -5.55
N THR A 1008 3.67 13.87 -6.56
CA THR A 1008 3.79 14.25 -7.97
C THR A 1008 2.46 14.20 -8.69
N ARG A 1009 2.27 15.12 -9.65
CA ARG A 1009 1.29 15.03 -10.72
C ARG A 1009 1.98 14.49 -11.94
N MET A 1010 1.40 13.47 -12.60
CA MET A 1010 2.04 12.83 -13.74
C MET A 1010 1.08 12.76 -14.94
N TYR A 1011 1.58 13.02 -16.14
CA TYR A 1011 0.87 12.83 -17.41
C TYR A 1011 1.57 11.75 -18.20
N VAL A 1012 0.82 10.73 -18.61
CA VAL A 1012 1.32 9.52 -19.26
C VAL A 1012 0.67 9.34 -20.61
N VAL A 1013 1.46 8.99 -21.62
CA VAL A 1013 1.01 8.44 -22.90
C VAL A 1013 1.46 6.98 -22.99
N GLY A 1014 0.55 6.10 -23.33
CA GLY A 1014 0.87 4.67 -23.37
C GLY A 1014 0.22 3.96 -24.57
N LEU A 1015 0.83 2.82 -24.88
CA LEU A 1015 0.52 1.97 -26.02
C LEU A 1015 0.53 0.50 -25.60
N ASN A 1016 -0.55 -0.22 -25.93
CA ASN A 1016 -0.62 -1.67 -25.76
C ASN A 1016 -0.88 -2.32 -27.14
N ILE A 1017 -0.01 -3.25 -27.53
CA ILE A 1017 -0.05 -3.97 -28.81
C ILE A 1017 -0.01 -5.47 -28.54
N SER A 1018 -0.79 -6.26 -29.29
CA SER A 1018 -0.63 -7.71 -29.33
C SER A 1018 -0.70 -8.24 -30.76
N PHE A 1019 0.12 -9.28 -31.01
CA PHE A 1019 0.29 -9.95 -32.29
C PHE A 1019 -0.22 -11.39 -32.21
#